data_00349c289476299e5f6356ee5447fd9d
#
_entry.id   00349c289476299e5f6356ee5447fd9d
#
_cell.length_a   1.000
_cell.length_b   1.000
_cell.length_c   1.000
_cell.angle_alpha   90.00
_cell.angle_beta   90.00
_cell.angle_gamma   90.00
#
_symmetry.space_group_name_H-M   'P 1'
#
loop_
_entity.id
_entity.type
_entity.pdbx_description
1 polymer ?
#
loop_
_entity_poly.entity_id
_entity_poly.type
_entity_poly.pdbx_seq_one_letter_code
_entity_poly.pdbx_strand_id
1 'polypeptide(L)'
;LKVGGYFQHSWKDQTVFTNANGNINFIDSTANPFDTGFGYANAATGVFQSFNQASAYPTGQYRYTNLEFYIQDTWKVRPRLTLDYGLRFYYIQPQYDKALQTSTFLPPSFDRSKAPRLFRPALGTDPVSGATNTRVALDPVTGQTLPISEVAKIVPGSGDLLNGIAKAGDKISKYLMDSPGILFAPRFGFAYDLSGRGHYILRGGGGVFYDRFQGNETFDMLGNPPTIFTPTVANGRLQDIVAITNPALARLAPSGLNAFAVKGQIPTVYQFNLGVQTKLPYGFKLDASYVGSLSRHLLQRFNLNAIPYGALYRRENQDPTRFTGGVVPATEPGLPAPYAAAGLSFTGQFALPTDLLRPFQGYGNINMHDMGGNANYNSMQLSLQRRFVRQLFVQLSYTWSKALGVSNVDTDFIRIDGNTHAANYGPLASDRRHNLVINSIYDLPRLSRWANGNKVVKFFGDNWQLSGIYIFQSGTPYTPTCTITGVSATTNIAGSATETANRCRITGNPGVGNSNDPYRQFNTAGFLPPLPGSVGLESGRNFLVGPGINNIDLSVQKSFVINEKRRLELRLDAFNVLNHTQFSGVNSNLNFASLTNLTPTNLPFDANGNFIFANRNGFGTVNGVRDPRILQMVARFIF
;
A
#
# COMPACT_ATOMS: atom_id res chain seq x y z
N LEU A 1 36.57 24.10 -0.30
CA LEU A 1 35.27 24.62 -0.71
C LEU A 1 34.86 23.98 -2.03
N LYS A 2 33.60 23.53 -2.12
CA LYS A 2 32.99 22.98 -3.34
C LYS A 2 31.71 23.74 -3.63
N VAL A 3 31.53 24.14 -4.88
CA VAL A 3 30.31 24.75 -5.38
C VAL A 3 29.86 24.02 -6.61
N GLY A 4 28.59 23.92 -6.87
CA GLY A 4 28.07 23.28 -8.06
C GLY A 4 26.58 23.55 -8.28
N GLY A 5 26.16 23.26 -9.50
CA GLY A 5 24.77 23.34 -9.91
C GLY A 5 24.31 22.06 -10.55
N TYR A 6 23.01 21.83 -10.49
CA TYR A 6 22.33 20.75 -11.19
C TYR A 6 21.15 21.33 -11.93
N PHE A 7 21.04 20.98 -13.19
CA PHE A 7 19.91 21.31 -14.03
C PHE A 7 19.35 20.05 -14.66
N GLN A 8 18.05 19.89 -14.57
CA GLN A 8 17.32 18.83 -15.23
C GLN A 8 16.05 19.41 -15.86
N HIS A 9 15.87 19.18 -17.13
CA HIS A 9 14.60 19.37 -17.79
C HIS A 9 14.12 18.01 -18.28
N SER A 10 12.88 17.67 -17.97
CA SER A 10 12.29 16.39 -18.37
C SER A 10 11.02 16.62 -19.16
N TRP A 11 10.85 15.84 -20.20
CA TRP A 11 9.62 15.75 -20.95
C TRP A 11 9.24 14.28 -21.15
N LYS A 12 7.94 14.01 -21.06
CA LYS A 12 7.37 12.70 -21.29
C LYS A 12 6.01 12.90 -21.94
N ASP A 13 5.82 12.32 -23.10
CA ASP A 13 4.51 12.25 -23.73
C ASP A 13 3.95 10.85 -23.48
N GLN A 14 2.75 10.79 -22.94
CA GLN A 14 2.10 9.55 -22.54
C GLN A 14 0.62 9.62 -22.80
N THR A 15 0.09 8.62 -23.50
CA THR A 15 -1.35 8.44 -23.64
C THR A 15 -1.99 8.11 -22.29
N VAL A 16 -3.21 8.57 -22.10
CA VAL A 16 -3.98 8.28 -20.90
C VAL A 16 -4.36 6.79 -20.85
N PHE A 17 -4.38 6.22 -19.65
CA PHE A 17 -4.87 4.85 -19.43
C PHE A 17 -6.37 4.87 -19.16
N THR A 18 -7.16 4.86 -20.22
CA THR A 18 -8.64 4.83 -20.15
C THR A 18 -9.20 3.76 -21.04
N ASN A 19 -10.46 3.38 -20.80
CA ASN A 19 -11.18 2.41 -21.61
C ASN A 19 -11.70 3.05 -22.92
N ALA A 20 -10.79 3.56 -23.76
CA ALA A 20 -11.17 4.21 -25.02
C ALA A 20 -11.91 3.26 -25.99
N ASN A 21 -11.55 1.97 -25.96
CA ASN A 21 -12.22 0.92 -26.77
C ASN A 21 -13.50 0.38 -26.12
N GLY A 22 -13.87 0.89 -24.95
CA GLY A 22 -14.97 0.38 -24.16
C GLY A 22 -14.61 -0.84 -23.31
N ASN A 23 -15.34 -1.00 -22.21
CA ASN A 23 -15.28 -2.17 -21.32
C ASN A 23 -16.71 -2.60 -21.01
N ILE A 24 -17.00 -3.87 -21.22
CA ILE A 24 -18.32 -4.47 -20.98
C ILE A 24 -18.15 -5.58 -19.94
N ASN A 25 -18.97 -5.54 -18.90
CA ASN A 25 -19.00 -6.56 -17.88
C ASN A 25 -20.32 -7.33 -17.94
N PHE A 26 -20.26 -8.65 -18.12
CA PHE A 26 -21.40 -9.55 -18.27
C PHE A 26 -21.71 -10.37 -17.01
N ILE A 27 -21.13 -10.03 -15.86
CA ILE A 27 -21.44 -10.75 -14.59
C ILE A 27 -22.93 -10.63 -14.25
N ASP A 28 -23.39 -11.55 -13.44
CA ASP A 28 -24.76 -11.58 -12.94
C ASP A 28 -25.08 -10.34 -12.12
N SER A 29 -26.29 -9.82 -12.29
CA SER A 29 -26.76 -8.66 -11.55
C SER A 29 -28.27 -8.71 -11.39
N THR A 30 -28.75 -8.98 -10.21
CA THR A 30 -30.19 -8.97 -9.88
C THR A 30 -30.87 -7.61 -10.10
N ALA A 31 -30.08 -6.55 -10.30
CA ALA A 31 -30.57 -5.22 -10.66
C ALA A 31 -30.88 -5.08 -12.15
N ASN A 32 -30.40 -5.98 -13.01
CA ASN A 32 -30.72 -6.00 -14.42
C ASN A 32 -31.96 -6.86 -14.68
N PRO A 33 -33.08 -6.30 -15.16
CA PRO A 33 -34.31 -7.05 -15.40
C PRO A 33 -34.19 -8.14 -16.47
N PHE A 34 -33.12 -8.11 -17.29
CA PHE A 34 -32.83 -9.08 -18.34
C PHE A 34 -31.79 -10.12 -17.93
N ASP A 35 -31.31 -10.07 -16.70
CA ASP A 35 -30.26 -10.97 -16.21
C ASP A 35 -30.70 -12.44 -16.27
N THR A 36 -29.82 -13.28 -16.82
CA THR A 36 -30.08 -14.73 -16.95
C THR A 36 -29.64 -15.52 -15.72
N GLY A 37 -29.02 -14.88 -14.73
CA GLY A 37 -28.41 -15.53 -13.56
C GLY A 37 -27.10 -16.26 -13.86
N PHE A 38 -26.51 -16.07 -15.06
CA PHE A 38 -25.26 -16.70 -15.43
C PHE A 38 -24.48 -15.83 -16.43
N GLY A 39 -23.28 -15.38 -16.06
CA GLY A 39 -22.50 -14.39 -16.82
C GLY A 39 -22.22 -14.78 -18.26
N TYR A 40 -21.96 -16.06 -18.58
CA TYR A 40 -21.77 -16.51 -19.96
C TYR A 40 -23.06 -16.47 -20.77
N ALA A 41 -24.20 -16.77 -20.17
CA ALA A 41 -25.48 -16.63 -20.85
C ALA A 41 -25.82 -15.15 -21.07
N ASN A 42 -25.49 -14.29 -20.12
CA ASN A 42 -25.59 -12.83 -20.26
C ASN A 42 -24.75 -12.35 -21.46
N ALA A 43 -23.50 -12.80 -21.58
CA ALA A 43 -22.66 -12.47 -22.72
C ALA A 43 -23.24 -12.96 -24.06
N ALA A 44 -23.76 -14.19 -24.09
CA ALA A 44 -24.38 -14.78 -25.31
C ALA A 44 -25.65 -14.05 -25.75
N THR A 45 -26.43 -13.51 -24.81
CA THR A 45 -27.66 -12.75 -25.08
C THR A 45 -27.43 -11.24 -25.18
N GLY A 46 -26.19 -10.78 -24.97
CA GLY A 46 -25.83 -9.37 -24.97
C GLY A 46 -26.32 -8.56 -23.77
N VAL A 47 -26.65 -9.22 -22.67
CA VAL A 47 -27.07 -8.57 -21.41
C VAL A 47 -25.82 -8.22 -20.61
N PHE A 48 -25.64 -6.96 -20.22
CA PHE A 48 -24.47 -6.53 -19.46
C PHE A 48 -24.86 -5.89 -18.11
N GLN A 49 -24.02 -6.12 -17.11
CA GLN A 49 -24.10 -5.45 -15.81
C GLN A 49 -23.59 -4.01 -15.89
N SER A 50 -22.51 -3.77 -16.64
CA SER A 50 -21.99 -2.44 -16.84
C SER A 50 -21.25 -2.31 -18.19
N PHE A 51 -21.36 -1.13 -18.78
CA PHE A 51 -20.58 -0.69 -19.92
C PHE A 51 -19.97 0.67 -19.60
N ASN A 52 -18.69 0.85 -19.87
CA ASN A 52 -18.03 2.16 -19.80
C ASN A 52 -17.10 2.37 -21.00
N GLN A 53 -17.04 3.60 -21.46
CA GLN A 53 -16.14 4.01 -22.53
C GLN A 53 -15.70 5.46 -22.29
N ALA A 54 -14.41 5.71 -22.42
CA ALA A 54 -13.86 7.07 -22.33
C ALA A 54 -14.24 7.88 -23.57
N SER A 55 -14.60 9.15 -23.37
CA SER A 55 -14.99 10.08 -24.44
C SER A 55 -13.82 10.51 -25.32
N ALA A 56 -12.58 10.35 -24.86
CA ALA A 56 -11.38 10.76 -25.57
C ALA A 56 -10.17 9.91 -25.14
N TYR A 57 -9.12 9.94 -25.99
CA TYR A 57 -7.84 9.26 -25.73
C TYR A 57 -6.67 10.23 -25.97
N PRO A 58 -6.56 11.30 -25.16
CA PRO A 58 -5.53 12.30 -25.34
C PRO A 58 -4.15 11.79 -24.92
N THR A 59 -3.12 12.44 -25.48
CA THR A 59 -1.73 12.29 -25.02
C THR A 59 -1.37 13.46 -24.14
N GLY A 60 -1.03 13.20 -22.88
CA GLY A 60 -0.48 14.19 -21.97
C GLY A 60 0.96 14.51 -22.31
N GLN A 61 1.31 15.79 -22.25
CA GLN A 61 2.65 16.32 -22.54
C GLN A 61 3.31 16.81 -21.24
N TYR A 62 3.81 15.87 -20.45
CA TYR A 62 4.31 16.17 -19.10
C TYR A 62 5.70 16.79 -19.13
N ARG A 63 5.88 17.85 -18.36
CA ARG A 63 7.11 18.64 -18.26
C ARG A 63 7.40 19.00 -16.83
N TYR A 64 8.69 19.04 -16.49
CA TYR A 64 9.19 19.67 -15.27
C TYR A 64 10.64 20.10 -15.40
N THR A 65 11.05 21.02 -14.54
CA THR A 65 12.43 21.48 -14.44
C THR A 65 12.89 21.41 -12.98
N ASN A 66 14.07 20.89 -12.74
CA ASN A 66 14.78 20.99 -11.48
C ASN A 66 15.99 21.89 -11.67
N LEU A 67 16.17 22.82 -10.75
CA LEU A 67 17.34 23.67 -10.68
C LEU A 67 17.85 23.64 -9.25
N GLU A 68 19.13 23.33 -9.09
CA GLU A 68 19.71 23.20 -7.78
C GLU A 68 21.10 23.82 -7.78
N PHE A 69 21.43 24.45 -6.65
CA PHE A 69 22.77 24.99 -6.39
C PHE A 69 23.22 24.56 -5.02
N TYR A 70 24.50 24.30 -4.87
CA TYR A 70 25.05 23.97 -3.57
C TYR A 70 26.40 24.64 -3.35
N ILE A 71 26.66 24.92 -2.08
CA ILE A 71 27.95 25.31 -1.54
C ILE A 71 28.23 24.39 -0.35
N GLN A 72 29.42 23.81 -0.35
CA GLN A 72 29.86 22.88 0.69
C GLN A 72 31.34 23.07 0.97
N ASP A 73 31.71 22.99 2.24
CA ASP A 73 33.11 23.02 2.65
C ASP A 73 33.42 21.85 3.58
N THR A 74 34.67 21.41 3.49
CA THR A 74 35.26 20.41 4.40
C THR A 74 36.40 21.09 5.12
N TRP A 75 36.17 21.48 6.36
CA TRP A 75 37.13 22.21 7.15
C TRP A 75 37.80 21.31 8.19
N LYS A 76 39.13 21.18 8.05
CA LYS A 76 39.97 20.53 9.04
C LYS A 76 40.33 21.52 10.13
N VAL A 77 39.46 21.66 11.14
CA VAL A 77 39.60 22.65 12.23
C VAL A 77 40.88 22.42 13.04
N ARG A 78 41.17 21.13 13.30
CA ARG A 78 42.37 20.64 13.98
C ARG A 78 42.80 19.31 13.37
N PRO A 79 44.01 18.81 13.64
CA PRO A 79 44.45 17.50 13.14
C PRO A 79 43.48 16.34 13.46
N ARG A 80 42.69 16.47 14.53
CA ARG A 80 41.75 15.46 15.00
C ARG A 80 40.30 15.75 14.68
N LEU A 81 39.94 16.95 14.21
CA LEU A 81 38.56 17.37 13.97
C LEU A 81 38.37 17.85 12.54
N THR A 82 37.54 17.17 11.81
CA THR A 82 37.06 17.58 10.49
C THR A 82 35.56 17.87 10.57
N LEU A 83 35.14 18.99 10.00
CA LEU A 83 33.75 19.39 9.84
C LEU A 83 33.42 19.42 8.35
N ASP A 84 32.27 18.88 8.01
CA ASP A 84 31.64 19.00 6.69
C ASP A 84 30.34 19.79 6.88
N TYR A 85 30.18 20.89 6.15
CA TYR A 85 28.96 21.69 6.21
C TYR A 85 28.67 22.28 4.84
N GLY A 86 27.38 22.44 4.58
CA GLY A 86 26.93 22.98 3.31
C GLY A 86 25.46 23.28 3.28
N LEU A 87 25.08 24.00 2.25
CA LEU A 87 23.70 24.34 1.97
C LEU A 87 23.43 24.05 0.49
N ARG A 88 22.32 23.38 0.23
CA ARG A 88 21.82 23.16 -1.11
C ARG A 88 20.46 23.84 -1.26
N PHE A 89 20.29 24.52 -2.36
CA PHE A 89 19.06 25.19 -2.76
C PHE A 89 18.41 24.34 -3.83
N TYR A 90 17.13 24.06 -3.66
CA TYR A 90 16.34 23.32 -4.63
C TYR A 90 15.22 24.18 -5.17
N TYR A 91 15.05 24.19 -6.46
CA TYR A 91 13.80 24.54 -7.13
C TYR A 91 13.30 23.29 -7.84
N ILE A 92 12.31 22.63 -7.24
CA ILE A 92 11.68 21.43 -7.77
C ILE A 92 10.34 21.85 -8.34
N GLN A 93 10.30 22.09 -9.64
CA GLN A 93 9.08 22.48 -10.31
C GLN A 93 8.08 21.31 -10.27
N PRO A 94 6.84 21.49 -9.77
CA PRO A 94 5.82 20.46 -9.90
C PRO A 94 5.59 20.06 -11.35
N GLN A 95 5.38 18.78 -11.59
CA GLN A 95 5.11 18.28 -12.93
C GLN A 95 3.76 18.81 -13.43
N TYR A 96 3.67 19.14 -14.72
CA TYR A 96 2.46 19.64 -15.35
C TYR A 96 2.32 19.15 -16.77
N ASP A 97 1.10 19.10 -17.29
CA ASP A 97 0.84 18.88 -18.70
C ASP A 97 0.97 20.20 -19.48
N LYS A 98 1.86 20.24 -20.47
CA LYS A 98 2.11 21.43 -21.31
C LYS A 98 0.86 21.88 -22.07
N ALA A 99 0.01 20.94 -22.44
CA ALA A 99 -1.25 21.21 -23.16
C ALA A 99 -2.39 21.65 -22.21
N LEU A 100 -2.14 21.70 -20.88
CA LEU A 100 -3.11 22.10 -19.85
C LEU A 100 -4.41 21.29 -19.88
N GLN A 101 -4.32 20.01 -20.21
CA GLN A 101 -5.49 19.11 -20.31
C GLN A 101 -5.89 18.52 -18.95
N THR A 102 -4.98 18.54 -17.95
CA THR A 102 -5.25 18.00 -16.63
C THR A 102 -6.22 18.89 -15.84
N SER A 103 -6.97 18.27 -14.94
CA SER A 103 -7.89 18.96 -14.03
C SER A 103 -7.93 18.27 -12.68
N THR A 104 -8.40 18.97 -11.66
CA THR A 104 -8.53 18.47 -10.27
C THR A 104 -9.87 18.88 -9.70
N PHE A 105 -10.34 18.15 -8.66
CA PHE A 105 -11.51 18.56 -7.89
C PHE A 105 -11.08 19.48 -6.75
N LEU A 106 -11.74 20.64 -6.63
CA LEU A 106 -11.52 21.62 -5.57
C LEU A 106 -12.75 21.68 -4.66
N PRO A 107 -12.70 21.13 -3.43
CA PRO A 107 -13.84 21.13 -2.52
C PRO A 107 -14.45 22.51 -2.26
N PRO A 108 -13.66 23.60 -2.09
CA PRO A 108 -14.22 24.95 -1.89
C PRO A 108 -14.98 25.51 -3.09
N SER A 109 -14.76 24.97 -4.28
CA SER A 109 -15.43 25.41 -5.52
C SER A 109 -16.71 24.63 -5.81
N PHE A 110 -17.03 23.60 -5.01
CA PHE A 110 -18.25 22.82 -5.18
C PHE A 110 -19.46 23.58 -4.61
N ASP A 111 -20.43 23.85 -5.45
CA ASP A 111 -21.70 24.51 -5.12
C ASP A 111 -22.82 23.46 -5.05
N ARG A 112 -23.35 23.21 -3.84
CA ARG A 112 -24.42 22.21 -3.64
C ARG A 112 -25.68 22.52 -4.44
N SER A 113 -25.98 23.78 -4.71
CA SER A 113 -27.15 24.17 -5.49
C SER A 113 -27.05 23.80 -6.96
N LYS A 114 -25.82 23.63 -7.46
CA LYS A 114 -25.51 23.22 -8.83
C LYS A 114 -25.21 21.74 -8.98
N ALA A 115 -25.31 20.96 -7.86
CA ALA A 115 -25.08 19.53 -7.92
C ALA A 115 -26.13 18.84 -8.83
N PRO A 116 -25.73 17.86 -9.66
CA PRO A 116 -26.66 17.08 -10.44
C PRO A 116 -27.67 16.35 -9.53
N ARG A 117 -28.93 16.33 -9.94
CA ARG A 117 -29.94 15.51 -9.26
C ARG A 117 -29.72 14.04 -9.59
N LEU A 118 -30.04 13.19 -8.63
CA LEU A 118 -30.03 11.73 -8.79
C LEU A 118 -31.46 11.22 -8.62
N PHE A 119 -31.83 10.23 -9.43
CA PHE A 119 -33.09 9.51 -9.26
C PHE A 119 -33.13 8.84 -7.88
N ARG A 120 -34.24 9.05 -7.16
CA ARG A 120 -34.45 8.47 -5.82
C ARG A 120 -35.37 7.25 -5.90
N PRO A 121 -35.23 6.26 -5.01
CA PRO A 121 -36.21 5.20 -4.92
C PRO A 121 -37.55 5.71 -4.41
N ALA A 122 -38.64 5.29 -5.05
CA ALA A 122 -40.01 5.58 -4.68
C ALA A 122 -40.91 4.35 -4.97
N LEU A 123 -42.06 4.29 -4.31
CA LEU A 123 -43.15 3.36 -4.71
C LEU A 123 -43.95 4.03 -5.81
N GLY A 124 -44.21 3.32 -6.89
CA GLY A 124 -44.92 3.84 -8.05
C GLY A 124 -45.35 2.75 -9.03
N THR A 125 -45.70 3.18 -10.24
CA THR A 125 -45.97 2.28 -11.35
C THR A 125 -44.71 2.16 -12.21
N ASP A 126 -44.23 0.93 -12.39
CA ASP A 126 -43.08 0.67 -13.27
C ASP A 126 -43.49 0.93 -14.73
N PRO A 127 -42.81 1.86 -15.43
CA PRO A 127 -43.21 2.25 -16.78
C PRO A 127 -42.95 1.17 -17.85
N VAL A 128 -42.20 0.12 -17.54
CA VAL A 128 -41.92 -0.99 -18.46
C VAL A 128 -42.84 -2.15 -18.23
N SER A 129 -43.04 -2.60 -16.98
CA SER A 129 -43.88 -3.75 -16.66
C SER A 129 -45.32 -3.40 -16.37
N GLY A 130 -45.63 -2.11 -16.11
CA GLY A 130 -46.97 -1.67 -15.67
C GLY A 130 -47.34 -2.05 -14.23
N ALA A 131 -46.44 -2.71 -13.50
CA ALA A 131 -46.65 -3.11 -12.11
C ALA A 131 -46.83 -1.89 -11.21
N THR A 132 -47.95 -1.85 -10.45
CA THR A 132 -48.25 -0.77 -9.51
C THR A 132 -47.71 -1.06 -8.13
N ASN A 133 -47.50 0.00 -7.35
CA ASN A 133 -46.95 -0.07 -5.97
C ASN A 133 -45.63 -0.86 -5.88
N THR A 134 -44.83 -0.74 -6.92
CA THR A 134 -43.49 -1.35 -7.02
C THR A 134 -42.41 -0.31 -6.83
N ARG A 135 -41.19 -0.76 -6.58
CA ARG A 135 -40.01 0.11 -6.42
C ARG A 135 -39.56 0.65 -7.77
N VAL A 136 -39.57 1.97 -7.94
CA VAL A 136 -39.21 2.69 -9.16
C VAL A 136 -38.15 3.76 -8.85
N ALA A 137 -37.50 4.26 -9.89
CA ALA A 137 -36.67 5.46 -9.84
C ALA A 137 -37.54 6.69 -10.08
N LEU A 138 -37.47 7.70 -9.20
CA LEU A 138 -38.24 8.93 -9.27
C LEU A 138 -37.31 10.15 -9.39
N ASP A 139 -37.54 11.01 -10.40
CA ASP A 139 -36.98 12.36 -10.35
C ASP A 139 -37.76 13.19 -9.32
N PRO A 140 -37.12 13.67 -8.23
CA PRO A 140 -37.82 14.34 -7.15
C PRO A 140 -38.38 15.72 -7.52
N VAL A 141 -38.02 16.28 -8.69
CA VAL A 141 -38.48 17.60 -9.15
C VAL A 141 -39.58 17.47 -10.19
N THR A 142 -39.43 16.60 -11.19
CA THR A 142 -40.40 16.46 -12.28
C THR A 142 -41.49 15.45 -11.98
N GLY A 143 -41.29 14.55 -11.00
CA GLY A 143 -42.18 13.44 -10.74
C GLY A 143 -42.08 12.28 -11.76
N GLN A 144 -41.15 12.34 -12.70
CA GLN A 144 -40.94 11.28 -13.67
C GLN A 144 -40.52 9.98 -12.99
N THR A 145 -41.21 8.89 -13.31
CA THR A 145 -40.88 7.53 -12.85
C THR A 145 -40.17 6.74 -13.95
N LEU A 146 -39.20 5.93 -13.57
CA LEU A 146 -38.37 5.08 -14.42
C LEU A 146 -38.18 3.72 -13.75
N PRO A 147 -37.71 2.69 -14.48
CA PRO A 147 -37.39 1.41 -13.87
C PRO A 147 -36.40 1.55 -12.72
N ILE A 148 -36.47 0.61 -11.79
CA ILE A 148 -35.63 0.57 -10.57
C ILE A 148 -34.11 0.63 -10.85
N SER A 149 -33.68 0.13 -12.01
CA SER A 149 -32.28 0.17 -12.46
C SER A 149 -31.73 1.58 -12.65
N GLU A 150 -32.59 2.61 -12.68
CA GLU A 150 -32.22 4.00 -12.84
C GLU A 150 -31.99 4.73 -11.49
N VAL A 151 -32.27 4.09 -10.37
CA VAL A 151 -32.04 4.67 -9.03
C VAL A 151 -30.55 5.00 -8.84
N ALA A 152 -30.29 6.18 -8.25
CA ALA A 152 -28.97 6.77 -8.01
C ALA A 152 -28.19 7.20 -9.28
N LYS A 153 -28.78 7.07 -10.48
CA LYS A 153 -28.23 7.67 -11.68
C LYS A 153 -28.55 9.17 -11.77
N ILE A 154 -27.75 9.89 -12.53
CA ILE A 154 -27.90 11.33 -12.77
C ILE A 154 -29.14 11.56 -13.63
N VAL A 155 -29.99 12.51 -13.20
CA VAL A 155 -31.11 13.01 -14.01
C VAL A 155 -30.56 13.84 -15.16
N PRO A 156 -30.82 13.46 -16.41
CA PRO A 156 -30.29 14.19 -17.59
C PRO A 156 -30.63 15.66 -17.57
N GLY A 157 -29.66 16.51 -17.94
CA GLY A 157 -29.84 17.96 -17.97
C GLY A 157 -29.97 18.64 -16.60
N SER A 158 -29.74 17.92 -15.51
CA SER A 158 -29.79 18.51 -14.17
C SER A 158 -28.38 18.87 -13.68
N GLY A 159 -28.27 20.05 -13.07
CA GLY A 159 -27.04 20.52 -12.44
C GLY A 159 -25.85 20.71 -13.38
N ASP A 160 -24.67 20.80 -12.82
CA ASP A 160 -23.40 21.00 -13.52
C ASP A 160 -22.47 19.81 -13.26
N LEU A 161 -22.14 19.04 -14.28
CA LEU A 161 -21.24 17.88 -14.22
C LEU A 161 -19.76 18.28 -14.01
N LEU A 162 -19.42 19.56 -14.12
CA LEU A 162 -18.09 20.11 -13.86
C LEU A 162 -18.03 20.87 -12.53
N ASN A 163 -19.06 20.78 -11.72
CA ASN A 163 -19.17 21.49 -10.44
C ASN A 163 -18.03 21.12 -9.48
N GLY A 164 -17.20 22.07 -9.13
CA GLY A 164 -16.02 21.85 -8.29
C GLY A 164 -14.77 21.41 -9.05
N ILE A 165 -14.83 21.22 -10.37
CA ILE A 165 -13.64 20.87 -11.18
C ILE A 165 -12.93 22.13 -11.63
N ALA A 166 -11.61 22.16 -11.44
CA ALA A 166 -10.72 23.21 -11.92
C ALA A 166 -9.71 22.64 -12.91
N LYS A 167 -9.66 23.23 -14.10
CA LYS A 167 -8.69 22.90 -15.14
C LYS A 167 -7.37 23.59 -14.88
N ALA A 168 -6.26 22.95 -15.19
CA ALA A 168 -4.91 23.51 -15.11
C ALA A 168 -4.82 24.85 -15.87
N GLY A 169 -4.34 25.88 -15.18
CA GLY A 169 -4.22 27.23 -15.74
C GLY A 169 -5.50 28.08 -15.71
N ASP A 170 -6.64 27.51 -15.26
CA ASP A 170 -7.89 28.20 -15.01
C ASP A 170 -8.27 28.00 -13.54
N LYS A 171 -8.55 29.02 -12.77
CA LYS A 171 -8.89 28.99 -11.33
C LYS A 171 -7.84 28.33 -10.42
N ILE A 172 -6.90 27.55 -10.95
CA ILE A 172 -5.80 26.91 -10.24
C ILE A 172 -4.52 27.01 -11.07
N SER A 173 -3.36 26.94 -10.41
CA SER A 173 -2.06 26.85 -11.06
C SER A 173 -2.02 25.73 -12.11
N LYS A 174 -1.21 25.91 -13.16
CA LYS A 174 -0.96 24.84 -14.17
C LYS A 174 -0.42 23.54 -13.55
N TYR A 175 0.07 23.58 -12.34
CA TYR A 175 0.56 22.43 -11.58
C TYR A 175 -0.54 21.70 -10.81
N LEU A 176 -1.77 22.21 -10.81
CA LEU A 176 -2.90 21.75 -9.99
C LEU A 176 -2.64 21.87 -8.47
N MET A 177 -1.55 22.48 -8.09
CA MET A 177 -1.15 22.77 -6.72
C MET A 177 -0.28 24.05 -6.68
N ASP A 178 -0.04 24.57 -5.49
CA ASP A 178 0.90 25.66 -5.28
C ASP A 178 2.34 25.20 -5.55
N SER A 179 3.18 26.10 -6.03
CA SER A 179 4.62 25.80 -6.16
C SER A 179 5.29 25.89 -4.78
N PRO A 180 6.13 24.92 -4.42
CA PRO A 180 6.83 24.93 -3.13
C PRO A 180 7.88 26.05 -3.02
N GLY A 181 8.22 26.72 -4.14
CA GLY A 181 9.26 27.73 -4.18
C GLY A 181 10.66 27.18 -4.05
N ILE A 182 11.58 28.00 -3.49
CA ILE A 182 12.95 27.59 -3.23
C ILE A 182 13.03 26.91 -1.88
N LEU A 183 13.59 25.72 -1.85
CA LEU A 183 13.75 24.89 -0.67
C LEU A 183 15.23 24.88 -0.23
N PHE A 184 15.45 24.91 1.08
CA PHE A 184 16.77 24.98 1.69
C PHE A 184 17.13 23.65 2.36
N ALA A 185 18.22 23.02 1.96
CA ALA A 185 18.71 21.75 2.47
C ALA A 185 20.07 21.89 3.14
N PRO A 186 20.11 22.32 4.40
CA PRO A 186 21.36 22.35 5.17
C PRO A 186 21.84 20.92 5.44
N ARG A 187 23.18 20.77 5.45
CA ARG A 187 23.87 19.53 5.79
C ARG A 187 25.03 19.85 6.69
N PHE A 188 25.21 19.02 7.70
CA PHE A 188 26.31 19.12 8.64
C PHE A 188 26.83 17.73 8.96
N GLY A 189 28.16 17.60 9.06
CA GLY A 189 28.83 16.38 9.48
C GLY A 189 30.11 16.70 10.24
N PHE A 190 30.55 15.78 11.05
CA PHE A 190 31.84 15.87 11.72
C PHE A 190 32.50 14.49 11.86
N ALA A 191 33.81 14.51 11.92
CA ALA A 191 34.62 13.36 12.32
C ALA A 191 35.70 13.83 13.33
N TYR A 192 35.70 13.17 14.51
CA TYR A 192 36.61 13.50 15.59
C TYR A 192 37.41 12.27 16.04
N ASP A 193 38.75 12.33 15.91
CA ASP A 193 39.65 11.30 16.40
C ASP A 193 39.93 11.50 17.89
N LEU A 194 39.19 10.73 18.73
CA LEU A 194 39.30 10.78 20.18
C LEU A 194 40.68 10.38 20.67
N SER A 195 41.33 9.43 20.00
CA SER A 195 42.62 8.86 20.38
C SER A 195 43.82 9.64 19.85
N GLY A 196 43.62 10.45 18.80
CA GLY A 196 44.69 11.10 18.05
C GLY A 196 45.56 10.15 17.21
N ARG A 197 45.25 8.85 17.22
CA ARG A 197 45.95 7.78 16.49
C ARG A 197 45.02 7.00 15.55
N GLY A 198 43.80 7.47 15.36
CA GLY A 198 42.78 6.83 14.53
C GLY A 198 42.28 5.49 15.07
N HIS A 199 42.38 5.26 16.39
CA HIS A 199 41.84 4.07 17.03
C HIS A 199 40.34 4.22 17.33
N TYR A 200 39.95 5.41 17.83
CA TYR A 200 38.55 5.72 18.16
C TYR A 200 38.15 6.98 17.42
N ILE A 201 37.23 6.85 16.48
CA ILE A 201 36.73 7.97 15.68
C ILE A 201 35.24 8.12 15.92
N LEU A 202 34.86 9.25 16.50
CA LEU A 202 33.46 9.65 16.62
C LEU A 202 33.05 10.36 15.31
N ARG A 203 31.91 9.96 14.75
CA ARG A 203 31.34 10.56 13.53
C ARG A 203 29.87 10.86 13.75
N GLY A 204 29.42 11.94 13.18
CA GLY A 204 28.01 12.28 13.19
C GLY A 204 27.68 13.27 12.10
N GLY A 205 26.40 13.38 11.83
CA GLY A 205 25.91 14.33 10.86
C GLY A 205 24.41 14.30 10.71
N GLY A 206 23.90 15.27 9.98
CA GLY A 206 22.49 15.34 9.64
C GLY A 206 22.26 16.29 8.48
N GLY A 207 21.08 16.23 7.92
CA GLY A 207 20.70 17.11 6.83
C GLY A 207 19.22 16.96 6.44
N VAL A 208 18.79 17.92 5.64
CA VAL A 208 17.48 17.96 5.04
C VAL A 208 17.59 17.58 3.58
N PHE A 209 16.69 16.72 3.13
CA PHE A 209 16.65 16.22 1.75
C PHE A 209 15.23 16.35 1.22
N TYR A 210 15.11 16.74 -0.04
CA TYR A 210 13.85 16.86 -0.74
C TYR A 210 13.83 15.93 -1.93
N ASP A 211 12.67 15.38 -2.22
CA ASP A 211 12.46 14.57 -3.41
C ASP A 211 11.15 14.94 -4.08
N ARG A 212 11.03 14.65 -5.36
CA ARG A 212 9.78 14.78 -6.10
C ARG A 212 8.91 13.57 -5.82
N PHE A 213 7.60 13.77 -5.64
CA PHE A 213 6.66 12.65 -5.71
C PHE A 213 6.56 12.10 -7.14
N GLN A 214 6.05 10.89 -7.29
CA GLN A 214 5.95 10.22 -8.58
C GLN A 214 5.13 11.02 -9.59
N GLY A 215 5.51 10.94 -10.87
CA GLY A 215 4.79 11.60 -11.96
C GLY A 215 3.44 10.98 -12.29
N ASN A 216 3.19 9.73 -11.91
CA ASN A 216 1.94 9.02 -12.15
C ASN A 216 0.74 9.76 -11.55
N GLU A 217 0.91 10.43 -10.41
CA GLU A 217 -0.14 11.22 -9.78
C GLU A 217 -0.65 12.35 -10.69
N THR A 218 0.26 12.99 -11.43
CA THR A 218 -0.11 14.02 -12.42
C THR A 218 -0.75 13.39 -13.67
N PHE A 219 -0.35 12.16 -14.03
CA PHE A 219 -0.95 11.43 -15.15
C PHE A 219 -2.41 11.08 -14.87
N ASP A 220 -2.73 10.68 -13.64
CA ASP A 220 -4.09 10.35 -13.21
C ASP A 220 -5.05 11.53 -13.37
N MET A 221 -4.56 12.78 -13.25
CA MET A 221 -5.37 13.99 -13.41
C MET A 221 -5.82 14.24 -14.87
N LEU A 222 -5.18 13.61 -15.85
CA LEU A 222 -5.61 13.69 -17.25
C LEU A 222 -6.93 12.94 -17.51
N GLY A 223 -7.21 11.93 -16.68
CA GLY A 223 -8.45 11.14 -16.73
C GLY A 223 -9.71 11.88 -16.27
N ASN A 224 -9.58 13.08 -15.74
CA ASN A 224 -10.71 13.86 -15.23
C ASN A 224 -11.44 14.65 -16.32
N PRO A 225 -12.75 14.95 -16.13
CA PRO A 225 -13.46 15.97 -16.90
C PRO A 225 -12.80 17.37 -16.74
N PRO A 226 -12.93 18.27 -17.71
CA PRO A 226 -13.68 18.15 -18.95
C PRO A 226 -12.94 17.42 -20.07
N THR A 227 -11.66 17.06 -19.89
CA THR A 227 -10.83 16.47 -20.94
C THR A 227 -11.30 15.06 -21.29
N ILE A 228 -11.63 14.27 -20.25
CA ILE A 228 -12.16 12.91 -20.43
C ILE A 228 -13.39 12.73 -19.55
N PHE A 229 -14.48 12.31 -20.16
CA PHE A 229 -15.61 11.72 -19.46
C PHE A 229 -15.56 10.21 -19.66
N THR A 230 -15.73 9.46 -18.59
CA THR A 230 -15.86 8.00 -18.69
C THR A 230 -17.24 7.60 -18.14
N PRO A 231 -18.31 7.81 -18.96
CA PRO A 231 -19.64 7.46 -18.54
C PRO A 231 -19.75 5.95 -18.31
N THR A 232 -20.43 5.58 -17.23
CA THR A 232 -20.78 4.20 -16.94
C THR A 232 -22.29 4.03 -17.09
N VAL A 233 -22.66 3.08 -17.93
CA VAL A 233 -24.04 2.63 -18.08
C VAL A 233 -24.19 1.30 -17.38
N ALA A 234 -25.12 1.20 -16.44
CA ALA A 234 -25.38 -0.02 -15.69
C ALA A 234 -26.68 -0.69 -16.18
N ASN A 235 -26.68 -2.01 -16.19
CA ASN A 235 -27.86 -2.84 -16.40
C ASN A 235 -28.55 -2.61 -17.76
N GLY A 236 -27.91 -3.00 -18.86
CA GLY A 236 -28.41 -2.82 -20.21
C GLY A 236 -28.24 -4.04 -21.11
N ARG A 237 -28.53 -3.84 -22.40
CA ARG A 237 -28.28 -4.81 -23.49
C ARG A 237 -27.45 -4.17 -24.59
N LEU A 238 -26.63 -4.97 -25.28
CA LEU A 238 -25.74 -4.49 -26.35
C LEU A 238 -26.53 -3.80 -27.50
N GLN A 239 -27.72 -4.28 -27.80
CA GLN A 239 -28.56 -3.69 -28.84
C GLN A 239 -28.97 -2.24 -28.54
N ASP A 240 -29.00 -1.85 -27.25
CA ASP A 240 -29.47 -0.54 -26.82
C ASP A 240 -28.29 0.44 -26.59
N ILE A 241 -27.04 0.00 -26.82
CA ILE A 241 -25.83 0.72 -26.42
C ILE A 241 -25.69 2.09 -27.07
N VAL A 242 -26.13 2.21 -28.35
CA VAL A 242 -26.09 3.47 -29.09
C VAL A 242 -27.06 4.50 -28.52
N ALA A 243 -28.25 4.07 -28.14
CA ALA A 243 -29.23 4.93 -27.45
C ALA A 243 -28.76 5.33 -26.06
N ILE A 244 -28.13 4.41 -25.34
CA ILE A 244 -27.63 4.61 -24.00
C ILE A 244 -26.42 5.56 -23.97
N THR A 245 -25.58 5.55 -25.00
CA THR A 245 -24.39 6.41 -25.10
C THR A 245 -24.67 7.82 -25.61
N ASN A 246 -25.90 8.13 -25.98
CA ASN A 246 -26.28 9.51 -26.33
C ASN A 246 -26.24 10.41 -25.08
N PRO A 247 -25.34 11.41 -24.98
CA PRO A 247 -25.17 12.22 -23.79
C PRO A 247 -26.43 12.95 -23.30
N ALA A 248 -27.35 13.26 -24.24
CA ALA A 248 -28.61 13.95 -23.94
C ALA A 248 -29.67 13.02 -23.29
N LEU A 249 -29.53 11.72 -23.48
CA LEU A 249 -30.49 10.71 -23.02
C LEU A 249 -29.88 9.73 -22.02
N ALA A 250 -28.54 9.67 -21.97
CA ALA A 250 -27.82 8.73 -21.11
C ALA A 250 -28.02 9.06 -19.63
N ARG A 251 -28.50 8.09 -18.88
CA ARG A 251 -28.63 8.15 -17.43
C ARG A 251 -27.37 7.57 -16.83
N LEU A 252 -26.43 8.45 -16.55
CA LEU A 252 -25.08 8.08 -16.14
C LEU A 252 -25.02 7.85 -14.63
N ALA A 253 -24.27 6.84 -14.21
CA ALA A 253 -23.87 6.73 -12.83
C ALA A 253 -22.85 7.84 -12.49
N PRO A 254 -22.82 8.33 -11.22
CA PRO A 254 -21.80 9.25 -10.77
C PRO A 254 -20.39 8.69 -11.01
N SER A 255 -19.55 9.45 -11.74
CA SER A 255 -18.19 9.02 -12.09
C SER A 255 -17.19 9.37 -10.99
N GLY A 256 -16.17 8.52 -10.83
CA GLY A 256 -15.04 8.82 -9.95
C GLY A 256 -14.12 9.89 -10.51
N LEU A 257 -13.42 10.58 -9.62
CA LEU A 257 -12.44 11.62 -9.93
C LEU A 257 -11.13 11.40 -9.18
N ASN A 258 -10.05 11.99 -9.70
CA ASN A 258 -8.80 12.19 -8.98
C ASN A 258 -8.64 13.67 -8.61
N ALA A 259 -8.02 13.95 -7.47
CA ALA A 259 -7.81 15.31 -6.98
C ALA A 259 -6.43 15.45 -6.33
N PHE A 260 -5.85 16.65 -6.41
CA PHE A 260 -4.67 17.04 -5.65
C PHE A 260 -5.04 17.96 -4.48
N ALA A 261 -4.39 17.78 -3.34
CA ALA A 261 -4.34 18.79 -2.31
C ALA A 261 -3.61 20.04 -2.84
N VAL A 262 -4.21 21.21 -2.67
CA VAL A 262 -3.69 22.46 -3.26
C VAL A 262 -2.34 22.89 -2.67
N LYS A 263 -2.05 22.52 -1.41
CA LYS A 263 -0.77 22.87 -0.77
C LYS A 263 0.38 22.18 -1.49
N GLY A 264 1.29 22.97 -2.05
CA GLY A 264 2.46 22.52 -2.77
C GLY A 264 3.59 22.02 -1.86
N GLN A 265 3.33 21.06 -1.02
CA GLN A 265 4.34 20.43 -0.16
C GLN A 265 5.14 19.40 -0.95
N ILE A 266 6.42 19.26 -0.60
CA ILE A 266 7.34 18.31 -1.23
C ILE A 266 7.77 17.28 -0.19
N PRO A 267 7.86 15.99 -0.55
CA PRO A 267 8.44 14.97 0.31
C PRO A 267 9.78 15.41 0.87
N THR A 268 9.88 15.45 2.18
CA THR A 268 11.03 15.98 2.93
C THR A 268 11.54 14.93 3.88
N VAL A 269 12.86 14.68 3.87
CA VAL A 269 13.49 13.73 4.77
C VAL A 269 14.55 14.43 5.60
N TYR A 270 14.41 14.36 6.91
CA TYR A 270 15.42 14.76 7.88
C TYR A 270 16.22 13.53 8.29
N GLN A 271 17.49 13.46 7.91
CA GLN A 271 18.36 12.34 8.26
C GLN A 271 19.40 12.80 9.27
N PHE A 272 19.73 11.93 10.22
CA PHE A 272 20.78 12.17 11.20
C PHE A 272 21.40 10.85 11.66
N ASN A 273 22.68 10.92 11.99
CA ASN A 273 23.44 9.79 12.49
C ASN A 273 24.49 10.21 13.51
N LEU A 274 24.83 9.27 14.40
CA LEU A 274 25.96 9.38 15.32
C LEU A 274 26.59 8.00 15.51
N GLY A 275 27.89 7.88 15.33
CA GLY A 275 28.56 6.60 15.41
C GLY A 275 30.00 6.67 15.86
N VAL A 276 30.48 5.55 16.37
CA VAL A 276 31.86 5.35 16.78
C VAL A 276 32.48 4.24 15.95
N GLN A 277 33.64 4.53 15.39
CA GLN A 277 34.45 3.56 14.68
C GLN A 277 35.71 3.26 15.52
N THR A 278 36.01 1.97 15.70
CA THR A 278 37.20 1.55 16.45
C THR A 278 37.90 0.37 15.80
N LYS A 279 39.23 0.33 15.97
CA LYS A 279 40.06 -0.82 15.63
C LYS A 279 40.13 -1.74 16.86
N LEU A 280 39.84 -3.01 16.65
CA LEU A 280 39.89 -4.06 17.65
C LEU A 280 41.11 -4.97 17.42
N PRO A 281 41.52 -5.77 18.42
CA PRO A 281 42.56 -6.80 18.25
C PRO A 281 42.30 -7.72 17.06
N TYR A 282 43.33 -8.43 16.61
CA TYR A 282 43.28 -9.41 15.51
C TYR A 282 42.84 -8.84 14.15
N GLY A 283 42.94 -7.52 13.94
CA GLY A 283 42.63 -6.86 12.68
C GLY A 283 41.15 -6.60 12.42
N PHE A 284 40.33 -6.69 13.45
CA PHE A 284 38.92 -6.30 13.36
C PHE A 284 38.76 -4.78 13.40
N LYS A 285 37.75 -4.31 12.69
CA LYS A 285 37.24 -2.94 12.71
C LYS A 285 35.76 -3.02 13.08
N LEU A 286 35.38 -2.31 14.14
CA LEU A 286 34.00 -2.15 14.56
C LEU A 286 33.51 -0.74 14.18
N ASP A 287 32.32 -0.68 13.60
CA ASP A 287 31.55 0.55 13.39
C ASP A 287 30.20 0.36 14.07
N ALA A 288 29.86 1.22 15.02
CA ALA A 288 28.60 1.20 15.75
C ALA A 288 27.95 2.57 15.60
N SER A 289 26.77 2.63 15.01
CA SER A 289 26.08 3.87 14.74
C SER A 289 24.58 3.82 15.04
N TYR A 290 24.06 4.93 15.49
CA TYR A 290 22.64 5.25 15.47
C TYR A 290 22.33 6.01 14.20
N VAL A 291 21.25 5.62 13.50
CA VAL A 291 20.76 6.28 12.30
C VAL A 291 19.28 6.55 12.45
N GLY A 292 18.89 7.79 12.27
CA GLY A 292 17.49 8.23 12.29
C GLY A 292 17.08 8.92 11.00
N SER A 293 15.83 8.75 10.63
CA SER A 293 15.21 9.40 9.48
C SER A 293 13.76 9.76 9.81
N LEU A 294 13.41 11.03 9.61
CA LEU A 294 12.04 11.53 9.74
C LEU A 294 11.56 11.97 8.37
N SER A 295 10.63 11.24 7.79
CA SER A 295 10.00 11.58 6.51
C SER A 295 8.69 12.32 6.76
N ARG A 296 8.50 13.41 6.05
CA ARG A 296 7.34 14.30 6.14
C ARG A 296 6.84 14.66 4.76
N HIS A 297 5.58 15.04 4.68
CA HIS A 297 4.95 15.39 3.41
C HIS A 297 5.02 14.26 2.37
N LEU A 298 4.95 13.01 2.84
CA LEU A 298 4.86 11.87 1.95
C LEU A 298 3.49 11.84 1.30
N LEU A 299 3.45 11.36 0.06
CA LEU A 299 2.20 11.15 -0.64
C LEU A 299 1.36 10.08 0.06
N GLN A 300 0.08 10.34 0.20
CA GLN A 300 -0.95 9.43 0.66
C GLN A 300 -2.23 9.67 -0.12
N ARG A 301 -3.11 8.68 -0.15
CA ARG A 301 -4.40 8.78 -0.84
C ARG A 301 -5.54 8.54 0.12
N PHE A 302 -6.68 9.19 -0.12
CA PHE A 302 -7.93 8.92 0.56
C PHE A 302 -9.14 9.27 -0.30
N ASN A 303 -10.30 8.67 0.01
CA ASN A 303 -11.54 8.99 -0.67
C ASN A 303 -12.19 10.21 -0.04
N LEU A 304 -12.06 11.39 -0.70
CA LEU A 304 -12.66 12.63 -0.24
C LEU A 304 -14.20 12.59 -0.25
N ASN A 305 -14.80 11.78 -1.14
CA ASN A 305 -16.25 11.63 -1.28
C ASN A 305 -16.76 10.34 -0.60
N ALA A 306 -16.07 9.90 0.46
CA ALA A 306 -16.54 8.80 1.28
C ALA A 306 -17.84 9.16 2.00
N ILE A 307 -18.73 8.19 2.12
CA ILE A 307 -19.93 8.35 2.95
C ILE A 307 -19.50 8.50 4.40
N PRO A 308 -20.03 9.49 5.13
CA PRO A 308 -19.68 9.69 6.53
C PRO A 308 -19.94 8.44 7.38
N TYR A 309 -19.07 8.18 8.35
CA TYR A 309 -19.27 7.08 9.29
C TYR A 309 -20.62 7.16 10.00
N GLY A 310 -21.28 6.03 10.14
CA GLY A 310 -22.61 5.91 10.73
C GLY A 310 -23.76 6.38 9.83
N ALA A 311 -23.49 6.90 8.63
CA ALA A 311 -24.55 7.42 7.76
C ALA A 311 -25.56 6.32 7.36
N LEU A 312 -25.11 5.08 7.13
CA LEU A 312 -26.01 3.97 6.79
C LEU A 312 -26.94 3.56 7.94
N TYR A 313 -26.66 3.95 9.17
CA TYR A 313 -27.47 3.59 10.35
C TYR A 313 -28.51 4.65 10.71
N ARG A 314 -28.49 5.81 10.03
CA ARG A 314 -29.42 6.90 10.31
C ARG A 314 -30.76 6.63 9.65
N ARG A 315 -31.85 6.98 10.36
CA ARG A 315 -33.23 6.78 9.89
C ARG A 315 -33.51 7.55 8.59
N GLU A 316 -33.05 8.77 8.47
CA GLU A 316 -33.23 9.64 7.30
C GLU A 316 -32.53 9.13 6.04
N ASN A 317 -31.58 8.21 6.19
CA ASN A 317 -30.82 7.60 5.11
C ASN A 317 -31.34 6.20 4.73
N GLN A 318 -32.43 5.74 5.32
CA GLN A 318 -33.06 4.47 4.92
C GLN A 318 -33.93 4.67 3.66
N ASP A 319 -33.98 3.65 2.83
CA ASP A 319 -34.82 3.61 1.63
C ASP A 319 -36.27 3.26 2.06
N PRO A 320 -37.23 4.21 2.01
CA PRO A 320 -38.59 3.97 2.47
C PRO A 320 -39.26 2.84 1.68
N THR A 321 -38.87 2.62 0.43
CA THR A 321 -39.47 1.58 -0.43
C THR A 321 -39.14 0.15 0.01
N ARG A 322 -38.20 0.00 0.94
CA ARG A 322 -37.82 -1.31 1.55
C ARG A 322 -38.63 -1.67 2.77
N PHE A 323 -39.53 -0.77 3.23
CA PHE A 323 -40.37 -0.97 4.40
C PHE A 323 -41.85 -0.99 4.02
N THR A 324 -42.66 -1.71 4.82
CA THR A 324 -44.08 -1.84 4.60
C THR A 324 -44.76 -0.47 4.55
N GLY A 325 -45.57 -0.25 3.52
CA GLY A 325 -46.29 1.00 3.31
C GLY A 325 -45.42 2.19 2.93
N GLY A 326 -44.13 1.98 2.58
CA GLY A 326 -43.21 3.07 2.17
C GLY A 326 -42.80 3.99 3.33
N VAL A 327 -42.93 3.55 4.58
CA VAL A 327 -42.63 4.35 5.78
C VAL A 327 -41.47 3.70 6.53
N VAL A 328 -40.38 4.48 6.75
CA VAL A 328 -39.25 4.03 7.56
C VAL A 328 -39.66 3.95 9.03
N PRO A 329 -39.59 2.79 9.67
CA PRO A 329 -39.96 2.62 11.10
C PRO A 329 -38.93 3.34 12.01
N ALA A 330 -39.22 3.38 13.32
CA ALA A 330 -38.25 3.90 14.30
C ALA A 330 -37.03 2.98 14.44
N THR A 331 -37.26 1.67 14.29
CA THR A 331 -36.22 0.64 14.34
C THR A 331 -36.48 -0.39 13.23
N GLU A 332 -35.43 -0.91 12.62
CA GLU A 332 -35.50 -1.95 11.58
C GLU A 332 -36.16 -3.22 12.14
N PRO A 333 -37.21 -3.77 11.48
CA PRO A 333 -37.80 -5.00 11.89
C PRO A 333 -36.79 -6.15 11.88
N GLY A 334 -36.72 -6.90 13.00
CA GLY A 334 -35.77 -8.00 13.13
C GLY A 334 -34.29 -7.53 13.28
N LEU A 335 -34.07 -6.32 13.77
CA LEU A 335 -32.71 -5.79 14.03
C LEU A 335 -31.90 -6.80 14.84
N PRO A 336 -30.71 -7.24 14.34
CA PRO A 336 -29.87 -8.19 15.05
C PRO A 336 -29.34 -7.63 16.38
N ALA A 337 -29.28 -8.50 17.41
CA ALA A 337 -28.82 -8.12 18.75
C ALA A 337 -27.49 -7.34 18.82
N PRO A 338 -26.46 -7.64 18.04
CA PRO A 338 -25.22 -6.86 18.06
C PRO A 338 -25.41 -5.38 17.68
N TYR A 339 -26.33 -5.05 16.77
CA TYR A 339 -26.64 -3.66 16.41
C TYR A 339 -27.41 -2.97 17.52
N ALA A 340 -28.44 -3.63 18.08
CA ALA A 340 -29.20 -3.12 19.22
C ALA A 340 -28.27 -2.87 20.44
N ALA A 341 -27.36 -3.78 20.73
CA ALA A 341 -26.36 -3.63 21.79
C ALA A 341 -25.38 -2.47 21.56
N ALA A 342 -25.14 -2.12 20.30
CA ALA A 342 -24.36 -0.94 19.92
C ALA A 342 -25.17 0.36 19.91
N GLY A 343 -26.45 0.34 20.28
CA GLY A 343 -27.34 1.51 20.28
C GLY A 343 -27.81 1.94 18.89
N LEU A 344 -27.71 1.05 17.90
CA LEU A 344 -28.11 1.31 16.52
C LEU A 344 -29.56 0.86 16.31
N SER A 345 -30.30 1.56 15.45
CA SER A 345 -31.67 1.25 15.07
C SER A 345 -31.80 0.58 13.70
N PHE A 346 -30.72 0.58 12.92
CA PHE A 346 -30.68 0.02 11.56
C PHE A 346 -29.36 -0.70 11.30
N THR A 347 -29.43 -1.75 10.45
CA THR A 347 -28.25 -2.48 9.98
C THR A 347 -27.51 -1.77 8.83
N GLY A 348 -28.20 -0.83 8.17
CA GLY A 348 -27.74 -0.19 6.94
C GLY A 348 -27.99 -1.01 5.67
N GLN A 349 -28.52 -2.24 5.74
CA GLN A 349 -28.85 -3.04 4.54
C GLN A 349 -29.97 -2.44 3.70
N PHE A 350 -30.86 -1.69 4.36
CA PHE A 350 -31.98 -0.98 3.71
C PHE A 350 -31.69 0.52 3.52
N ALA A 351 -30.45 0.94 3.67
CA ALA A 351 -30.08 2.32 3.40
C ALA A 351 -30.26 2.68 1.91
N LEU A 352 -30.40 3.97 1.66
CA LEU A 352 -30.37 4.52 0.30
C LEU A 352 -29.07 4.10 -0.41
N PRO A 353 -29.09 3.95 -1.74
CA PRO A 353 -27.87 3.74 -2.54
C PRO A 353 -26.77 4.75 -2.20
N THR A 354 -25.53 4.27 -2.19
CA THR A 354 -24.35 5.00 -1.73
C THR A 354 -24.19 6.38 -2.37
N ASP A 355 -24.47 6.50 -3.66
CA ASP A 355 -24.29 7.75 -4.40
C ASP A 355 -25.29 8.85 -3.99
N LEU A 356 -26.43 8.47 -3.38
CA LEU A 356 -27.37 9.41 -2.78
C LEU A 356 -26.92 9.96 -1.41
N LEU A 357 -25.93 9.32 -0.79
CA LEU A 357 -25.44 9.64 0.55
C LEU A 357 -24.06 10.35 0.54
N ARG A 358 -23.47 10.50 -0.63
CA ARG A 358 -22.14 11.12 -0.77
C ARG A 358 -22.17 12.62 -0.50
N PRO A 359 -21.14 13.19 0.15
CA PRO A 359 -21.00 14.62 0.39
C PRO A 359 -21.03 15.49 -0.87
N PHE A 360 -20.34 15.04 -1.93
CA PHE A 360 -20.28 15.71 -3.24
C PHE A 360 -21.14 14.95 -4.24
N GLN A 361 -22.43 15.25 -4.19
CA GLN A 361 -23.44 14.59 -5.03
C GLN A 361 -23.17 14.81 -6.52
N GLY A 362 -23.36 13.79 -7.34
CA GLY A 362 -23.05 13.76 -8.76
C GLY A 362 -21.71 13.14 -9.09
N TYR A 363 -20.89 12.87 -8.08
CA TYR A 363 -19.61 12.20 -8.21
C TYR A 363 -19.59 10.87 -7.42
N GLY A 364 -18.84 9.91 -7.93
CA GLY A 364 -18.47 8.69 -7.25
C GLY A 364 -17.34 8.92 -6.23
N ASN A 365 -16.37 8.02 -6.15
CA ASN A 365 -15.17 8.23 -5.33
C ASN A 365 -14.35 9.41 -5.87
N ILE A 366 -13.86 10.26 -4.98
CA ILE A 366 -12.90 11.32 -5.30
C ILE A 366 -11.59 10.94 -4.60
N ASN A 367 -10.64 10.44 -5.38
CA ASN A 367 -9.33 9.99 -4.87
C ASN A 367 -8.44 11.22 -4.67
N MET A 368 -8.35 11.69 -3.44
CA MET A 368 -7.50 12.82 -3.07
C MET A 368 -6.06 12.33 -2.89
N HIS A 369 -5.14 12.93 -3.63
CA HIS A 369 -3.70 12.80 -3.49
C HIS A 369 -3.19 13.92 -2.60
N ASP A 370 -2.75 13.58 -1.40
CA ASP A 370 -2.38 14.53 -0.35
C ASP A 370 -0.93 14.30 0.12
N MET A 371 -0.23 15.39 0.43
CA MET A 371 1.15 15.37 0.95
C MET A 371 1.17 15.41 2.49
N GLY A 372 0.20 14.74 3.14
CA GLY A 372 0.06 14.69 4.60
C GLY A 372 0.74 13.49 5.27
N GLY A 373 1.29 12.56 4.49
CA GLY A 373 1.90 11.34 5.01
C GLY A 373 3.18 11.59 5.79
N ASN A 374 3.44 10.74 6.78
CA ASN A 374 4.69 10.75 7.54
C ASN A 374 5.21 9.35 7.83
N ALA A 375 6.53 9.24 7.99
CA ALA A 375 7.21 8.04 8.45
C ALA A 375 8.42 8.40 9.32
N ASN A 376 8.77 7.51 10.23
CA ASN A 376 9.93 7.62 11.09
C ASN A 376 10.71 6.30 11.06
N TYR A 377 12.02 6.39 10.89
CA TYR A 377 12.92 5.25 10.98
C TYR A 377 14.00 5.55 12.01
N ASN A 378 14.25 4.58 12.89
CA ASN A 378 15.32 4.64 13.88
C ASN A 378 16.04 3.30 13.91
N SER A 379 17.37 3.32 13.94
CA SER A 379 18.16 2.10 13.98
C SER A 379 19.47 2.25 14.74
N MET A 380 19.88 1.16 15.39
CA MET A 380 21.25 0.90 15.77
C MET A 380 21.86 -0.04 14.72
N GLN A 381 22.98 0.35 14.16
CA GLN A 381 23.71 -0.41 13.15
C GLN A 381 25.10 -0.76 13.66
N LEU A 382 25.43 -2.04 13.59
CA LEU A 382 26.75 -2.56 13.94
C LEU A 382 27.38 -3.22 12.73
N SER A 383 28.58 -2.84 12.39
CA SER A 383 29.40 -3.49 11.35
C SER A 383 30.74 -3.90 11.95
N LEU A 384 30.99 -5.20 11.97
CA LEU A 384 32.25 -5.77 12.39
C LEU A 384 32.92 -6.41 11.18
N GLN A 385 34.06 -5.93 10.81
CA GLN A 385 34.79 -6.41 9.63
C GLN A 385 36.22 -6.77 10.00
N ARG A 386 36.66 -7.94 9.53
CA ARG A 386 38.06 -8.31 9.48
C ARG A 386 38.48 -8.47 8.03
N ARG A 387 39.51 -7.72 7.61
CA ARG A 387 40.10 -7.91 6.29
C ARG A 387 40.75 -9.28 6.20
N PHE A 388 40.96 -9.74 4.97
CA PHE A 388 41.59 -11.05 4.71
C PHE A 388 43.02 -11.07 5.29
N VAL A 389 43.15 -11.55 6.53
CA VAL A 389 44.41 -11.71 7.25
C VAL A 389 44.49 -13.12 7.81
N ARG A 390 45.63 -13.80 7.64
CA ARG A 390 45.83 -15.18 8.06
C ARG A 390 44.70 -16.10 7.56
N GLN A 391 44.38 -16.01 6.27
CA GLN A 391 43.44 -16.89 5.57
C GLN A 391 41.95 -16.72 5.97
N LEU A 392 41.60 -15.72 6.78
CA LEU A 392 40.23 -15.51 7.23
C LEU A 392 39.74 -14.09 6.92
N PHE A 393 38.63 -14.01 6.21
CA PHE A 393 37.78 -12.83 6.07
C PHE A 393 36.47 -13.08 6.82
N VAL A 394 36.01 -12.11 7.59
CA VAL A 394 34.69 -12.11 8.24
C VAL A 394 34.11 -10.71 8.19
N GLN A 395 32.85 -10.63 7.81
CA GLN A 395 32.06 -9.42 7.94
C GLN A 395 30.71 -9.75 8.58
N LEU A 396 30.39 -9.05 9.67
CA LEU A 396 29.12 -9.08 10.33
C LEU A 396 28.45 -7.71 10.20
N SER A 397 27.22 -7.70 9.76
CA SER A 397 26.36 -6.51 9.71
C SER A 397 25.08 -6.80 10.49
N TYR A 398 24.82 -6.02 11.52
CA TYR A 398 23.62 -6.16 12.32
C TYR A 398 22.89 -4.82 12.42
N THR A 399 21.59 -4.85 12.15
CA THR A 399 20.71 -3.69 12.30
C THR A 399 19.56 -4.06 13.24
N TRP A 400 19.41 -3.27 14.27
CA TRP A 400 18.20 -3.25 15.11
C TRP A 400 17.44 -1.97 14.78
N SER A 401 16.22 -2.09 14.26
CA SER A 401 15.50 -0.94 13.73
C SER A 401 14.00 -0.96 14.02
N LYS A 402 13.39 0.20 13.84
CA LYS A 402 11.95 0.40 13.87
C LYS A 402 11.55 1.42 12.81
N ALA A 403 10.67 0.99 11.90
CA ALA A 403 10.06 1.84 10.89
C ALA A 403 8.56 1.99 11.19
N LEU A 404 8.11 3.21 11.36
CA LEU A 404 6.72 3.57 11.65
C LEU A 404 6.22 4.58 10.63
N GLY A 405 4.94 4.52 10.27
CA GLY A 405 4.34 5.46 9.34
C GLY A 405 2.83 5.26 9.18
N VAL A 406 2.20 6.11 8.37
CA VAL A 406 0.75 6.07 8.11
C VAL A 406 0.40 5.22 6.88
N SER A 407 1.32 5.07 5.93
CA SER A 407 1.13 4.27 4.70
C SER A 407 2.41 3.49 4.38
N ASN A 408 2.28 2.35 3.70
CA ASN A 408 3.44 1.55 3.28
C ASN A 408 4.05 2.06 1.97
N VAL A 409 3.19 2.55 1.09
CA VAL A 409 3.53 3.09 -0.24
C VAL A 409 2.65 4.30 -0.55
N ASP A 410 3.03 5.08 -1.54
CA ASP A 410 2.33 6.28 -2.00
C ASP A 410 0.94 6.02 -2.58
N THR A 411 0.67 4.79 -3.02
CA THR A 411 -0.63 4.36 -3.55
C THR A 411 -1.59 3.83 -2.49
N ASP A 412 -1.14 3.68 -1.23
CA ASP A 412 -2.01 3.21 -0.15
C ASP A 412 -3.12 4.22 0.14
N PHE A 413 -4.35 3.72 0.21
CA PHE A 413 -5.49 4.48 0.71
C PHE A 413 -5.50 4.44 2.23
N ILE A 414 -5.51 5.62 2.85
CA ILE A 414 -5.76 5.77 4.28
C ILE A 414 -7.22 6.13 4.52
N ARG A 415 -7.77 5.68 5.64
CA ARG A 415 -9.14 6.06 6.03
C ARG A 415 -9.13 7.45 6.67
N ILE A 416 -10.17 8.23 6.36
CA ILE A 416 -10.37 9.55 6.97
C ILE A 416 -11.43 9.42 8.06
N ASP A 417 -11.02 9.70 9.28
CA ASP A 417 -11.90 10.03 10.40
C ASP A 417 -11.23 11.14 11.23
N GLY A 418 -11.86 11.60 12.28
CA GLY A 418 -11.31 12.66 13.14
C GLY A 418 -9.96 12.34 13.79
N ASN A 419 -9.52 11.06 13.76
CA ASN A 419 -8.26 10.55 14.33
C ASN A 419 -7.45 9.72 13.34
N THR A 420 -7.55 9.97 12.06
CA THR A 420 -7.01 9.14 10.97
C THR A 420 -5.53 8.83 11.12
N HIS A 421 -4.72 9.83 11.50
CA HIS A 421 -3.28 9.61 11.71
C HIS A 421 -3.01 8.63 12.85
N ALA A 422 -3.69 8.76 13.98
CA ALA A 422 -3.49 7.89 15.13
C ALA A 422 -3.86 6.43 14.79
N ALA A 423 -4.98 6.21 14.12
CA ALA A 423 -5.45 4.88 13.76
C ALA A 423 -4.62 4.22 12.63
N ASN A 424 -4.06 5.02 11.72
CA ASN A 424 -3.25 4.53 10.61
C ASN A 424 -1.74 4.51 10.90
N TYR A 425 -1.27 5.17 11.95
CA TYR A 425 0.13 5.18 12.33
C TYR A 425 0.53 3.89 13.04
N GLY A 426 1.50 3.18 12.50
CA GLY A 426 1.99 1.91 13.04
C GLY A 426 3.23 1.42 12.31
N PRO A 427 3.73 0.20 12.65
CA PRO A 427 4.85 -0.39 11.93
C PRO A 427 4.57 -0.45 10.41
N LEU A 428 5.57 -0.08 9.62
CA LEU A 428 5.50 -0.24 8.17
C LEU A 428 5.68 -1.70 7.77
N ALA A 429 5.10 -2.14 6.66
CA ALA A 429 5.27 -3.50 6.16
C ALA A 429 6.74 -3.84 5.84
N SER A 430 7.57 -2.83 5.62
CA SER A 430 9.02 -2.94 5.43
C SER A 430 9.82 -3.03 6.74
N ASP A 431 9.19 -2.83 7.91
CA ASP A 431 9.89 -2.92 9.20
C ASP A 431 10.51 -4.31 9.39
N ARG A 432 11.78 -4.30 9.78
CA ARG A 432 12.54 -5.49 10.17
C ARG A 432 13.24 -5.19 11.47
N ARG A 433 12.69 -5.70 12.56
CA ARG A 433 13.21 -5.42 13.90
C ARG A 433 14.68 -5.79 14.05
N HIS A 434 15.07 -6.94 13.53
CA HIS A 434 16.42 -7.45 13.55
C HIS A 434 16.81 -7.91 12.15
N ASN A 435 17.98 -7.51 11.71
CA ASN A 435 18.59 -7.96 10.46
C ASN A 435 20.07 -8.18 10.71
N LEU A 436 20.50 -9.45 10.67
CA LEU A 436 21.88 -9.89 10.83
C LEU A 436 22.34 -10.62 9.58
N VAL A 437 23.44 -10.16 9.03
CA VAL A 437 24.12 -10.83 7.91
C VAL A 437 25.57 -11.08 8.31
N ILE A 438 26.05 -12.32 8.17
CA ILE A 438 27.43 -12.69 8.39
C ILE A 438 27.95 -13.31 7.11
N ASN A 439 29.02 -12.73 6.57
CA ASN A 439 29.76 -13.26 5.41
C ASN A 439 31.13 -13.72 5.90
N SER A 440 31.56 -14.89 5.47
CA SER A 440 32.88 -15.42 5.81
C SER A 440 33.53 -16.12 4.63
N ILE A 441 34.84 -15.99 4.53
CA ILE A 441 35.69 -16.76 3.63
C ILE A 441 36.88 -17.24 4.45
N TYR A 442 37.13 -18.55 4.41
CA TYR A 442 38.23 -19.17 5.11
C TYR A 442 39.02 -20.09 4.19
N ASP A 443 40.27 -19.73 3.88
CA ASP A 443 41.20 -20.63 3.23
C ASP A 443 41.73 -21.62 4.26
N LEU A 444 41.45 -22.90 4.06
CA LEU A 444 41.88 -23.95 4.97
C LEU A 444 43.41 -24.04 5.02
N PRO A 445 43.99 -24.35 6.18
CA PRO A 445 45.42 -24.59 6.29
C PRO A 445 45.90 -25.70 5.33
N ARG A 446 47.09 -25.50 4.80
CA ARG A 446 47.69 -26.52 3.91
C ARG A 446 48.05 -27.78 4.66
N LEU A 447 47.35 -28.89 4.41
CA LEU A 447 47.57 -30.18 5.06
C LEU A 447 48.96 -30.76 4.75
N SER A 448 49.50 -30.43 3.57
CA SER A 448 50.86 -30.84 3.17
C SER A 448 51.96 -30.39 4.13
N ARG A 449 51.72 -29.29 4.89
CA ARG A 449 52.67 -28.82 5.93
C ARG A 449 52.85 -29.84 7.06
N TRP A 450 51.80 -30.58 7.41
CA TRP A 450 51.82 -31.60 8.46
C TRP A 450 52.24 -32.98 7.93
N ALA A 451 52.30 -33.16 6.61
CA ALA A 451 52.69 -34.41 5.93
C ALA A 451 54.05 -34.29 5.22
N ASN A 452 54.98 -33.49 5.76
CA ASN A 452 56.34 -33.31 5.25
C ASN A 452 56.40 -32.96 3.73
N GLY A 453 55.38 -32.24 3.22
CA GLY A 453 55.33 -31.84 1.83
C GLY A 453 54.92 -32.93 0.83
N ASN A 454 54.35 -34.04 1.29
CA ASN A 454 53.89 -35.14 0.45
C ASN A 454 53.04 -34.63 -0.71
N LYS A 455 53.41 -34.99 -1.93
CA LYS A 455 52.78 -34.50 -3.17
C LYS A 455 51.31 -34.88 -3.29
N VAL A 456 50.92 -36.06 -2.83
CA VAL A 456 49.53 -36.55 -2.85
C VAL A 456 48.69 -35.75 -1.86
N VAL A 457 49.22 -35.56 -0.65
CA VAL A 457 48.55 -34.73 0.37
C VAL A 457 48.43 -33.27 -0.11
N LYS A 458 49.44 -32.76 -0.77
CA LYS A 458 49.40 -31.40 -1.37
C LYS A 458 48.32 -31.30 -2.44
N PHE A 459 48.21 -32.27 -3.32
CA PHE A 459 47.25 -32.25 -4.43
C PHE A 459 45.80 -32.34 -3.94
N PHE A 460 45.49 -33.23 -3.02
CA PHE A 460 44.12 -33.43 -2.50
C PHE A 460 43.81 -32.58 -1.28
N GLY A 461 44.77 -32.31 -0.41
CA GLY A 461 44.56 -31.70 0.91
C GLY A 461 44.73 -30.18 0.96
N ASP A 462 45.50 -29.58 0.05
CA ASP A 462 45.73 -28.12 0.04
C ASP A 462 44.73 -27.38 -0.83
N ASN A 463 44.69 -26.05 -0.71
CA ASN A 463 43.89 -25.12 -1.52
C ASN A 463 42.38 -25.38 -1.46
N TRP A 464 41.91 -25.70 -0.26
CA TRP A 464 40.49 -25.71 0.06
C TRP A 464 40.08 -24.36 0.59
N GLN A 465 38.89 -23.87 0.17
CA GLN A 465 38.27 -22.67 0.67
C GLN A 465 36.84 -22.97 1.11
N LEU A 466 36.50 -22.53 2.27
CA LEU A 466 35.13 -22.53 2.80
C LEU A 466 34.61 -21.10 2.79
N SER A 467 33.45 -20.85 2.19
CA SER A 467 32.77 -19.58 2.28
C SER A 467 31.31 -19.78 2.70
N GLY A 468 30.76 -18.81 3.40
CA GLY A 468 29.41 -18.92 3.89
C GLY A 468 28.75 -17.58 4.10
N ILE A 469 27.43 -17.59 3.96
CA ILE A 469 26.56 -16.46 4.26
C ILE A 469 25.50 -16.96 5.25
N TYR A 470 25.41 -16.30 6.38
CA TYR A 470 24.33 -16.46 7.34
C TYR A 470 23.43 -15.24 7.32
N ILE A 471 22.12 -15.46 7.21
CA ILE A 471 21.11 -14.40 7.23
C ILE A 471 20.08 -14.73 8.32
N PHE A 472 19.94 -13.82 9.27
CA PHE A 472 18.82 -13.80 10.21
C PHE A 472 18.06 -12.48 10.03
N GLN A 473 16.75 -12.56 9.76
CA GLN A 473 15.91 -11.39 9.61
C GLN A 473 14.56 -11.62 10.28
N SER A 474 14.11 -10.67 11.09
CA SER A 474 12.74 -10.69 11.64
C SER A 474 11.70 -10.66 10.53
N GLY A 475 10.56 -11.27 10.78
CA GLY A 475 9.43 -11.25 9.86
C GLY A 475 8.85 -9.86 9.62
N THR A 476 7.99 -9.77 8.62
CA THR A 476 7.22 -8.57 8.30
C THR A 476 6.08 -8.37 9.28
N PRO A 477 5.83 -7.14 9.72
CA PRO A 477 4.63 -6.85 10.48
C PRO A 477 3.38 -6.86 9.59
N TYR A 478 2.24 -7.26 10.16
CA TYR A 478 0.95 -7.31 9.47
C TYR A 478 -0.22 -7.04 10.44
N THR A 479 -1.38 -6.73 9.87
CA THR A 479 -2.63 -6.48 10.60
C THR A 479 -3.60 -7.63 10.36
N PRO A 480 -4.10 -8.32 11.39
CA PRO A 480 -5.23 -9.22 11.24
C PRO A 480 -6.52 -8.47 10.87
N THR A 481 -7.24 -9.02 9.92
CA THR A 481 -8.54 -8.51 9.46
C THR A 481 -9.65 -9.49 9.77
N CYS A 482 -10.87 -8.97 9.94
CA CYS A 482 -12.06 -9.76 10.20
C CYS A 482 -13.07 -9.62 9.06
N THR A 483 -13.55 -10.73 8.53
CA THR A 483 -14.63 -10.78 7.55
C THR A 483 -15.86 -11.42 8.19
N ILE A 484 -17.03 -10.83 8.00
CA ILE A 484 -18.31 -11.35 8.50
C ILE A 484 -19.17 -11.71 7.31
N THR A 485 -19.55 -12.98 7.19
CA THR A 485 -20.42 -13.45 6.10
C THR A 485 -21.78 -12.76 6.18
N GLY A 486 -22.30 -12.33 5.04
CA GLY A 486 -23.59 -11.61 4.96
C GLY A 486 -23.49 -10.11 5.27
N VAL A 487 -22.35 -9.61 5.72
CA VAL A 487 -22.07 -8.17 5.79
C VAL A 487 -21.39 -7.78 4.50
N SER A 488 -22.16 -7.29 3.55
CA SER A 488 -21.64 -6.83 2.26
C SER A 488 -20.83 -5.54 2.43
N ALA A 489 -20.07 -5.18 1.40
CA ALA A 489 -19.37 -3.89 1.35
C ALA A 489 -20.33 -2.70 1.50
N THR A 490 -21.62 -2.87 1.16
CA THR A 490 -22.67 -1.87 1.32
C THR A 490 -23.20 -1.75 2.74
N THR A 491 -22.95 -2.73 3.60
CA THR A 491 -23.36 -2.78 5.01
C THR A 491 -22.16 -2.95 5.92
N ASN A 492 -21.10 -2.23 5.64
CA ASN A 492 -19.89 -2.38 6.42
C ASN A 492 -20.10 -1.87 7.87
N ILE A 493 -19.29 -2.41 8.77
CA ILE A 493 -19.37 -2.17 10.21
C ILE A 493 -19.34 -0.68 10.59
N ALA A 494 -18.65 0.14 9.83
CA ALA A 494 -18.56 1.58 10.09
C ALA A 494 -19.81 2.37 9.63
N GLY A 495 -20.79 1.71 9.02
CA GLY A 495 -21.94 2.42 8.44
C GLY A 495 -21.55 3.40 7.33
N SER A 496 -20.45 3.09 6.60
CA SER A 496 -19.95 3.82 5.45
C SER A 496 -19.58 2.81 4.36
N ALA A 497 -20.41 2.68 3.34
CA ALA A 497 -20.20 1.70 2.27
C ALA A 497 -18.96 1.98 1.41
N THR A 498 -18.33 3.14 1.58
CA THR A 498 -17.17 3.57 0.77
C THR A 498 -15.85 3.48 1.52
N GLU A 499 -15.88 3.19 2.81
CA GLU A 499 -14.69 2.99 3.63
C GLU A 499 -14.66 1.57 4.19
N THR A 500 -13.65 0.82 3.82
CA THR A 500 -13.48 -0.56 4.24
C THR A 500 -12.23 -0.73 5.09
N ALA A 501 -12.36 -0.96 6.36
CA ALA A 501 -11.36 -1.61 7.17
C ALA A 501 -12.08 -2.39 8.25
N ASN A 502 -11.76 -3.64 8.34
CA ASN A 502 -12.36 -4.54 9.32
C ASN A 502 -11.22 -5.14 10.11
N ARG A 503 -10.47 -4.29 10.85
CA ARG A 503 -9.48 -4.79 11.80
C ARG A 503 -10.22 -5.51 12.91
N CYS A 504 -9.73 -6.69 13.24
CA CYS A 504 -10.31 -7.44 14.35
C CYS A 504 -10.12 -6.70 15.66
N ARG A 505 -11.11 -6.79 16.56
CA ARG A 505 -10.99 -6.38 17.95
C ARG A 505 -10.12 -7.39 18.70
N ILE A 506 -9.21 -6.90 19.56
CA ILE A 506 -8.31 -7.75 20.37
C ILE A 506 -8.92 -7.92 21.75
N THR A 507 -9.04 -9.16 22.22
CA THR A 507 -9.57 -9.52 23.54
C THR A 507 -8.60 -10.26 24.43
N GLY A 508 -7.38 -10.52 23.94
CA GLY A 508 -6.33 -11.23 24.66
C GLY A 508 -4.94 -10.83 24.16
N ASN A 509 -3.91 -11.57 24.53
CA ASN A 509 -2.58 -11.38 23.98
C ASN A 509 -2.45 -12.13 22.64
N PRO A 510 -2.45 -11.45 21.50
CA PRO A 510 -2.35 -12.09 20.19
C PRO A 510 -0.92 -12.57 19.87
N GLY A 511 0.09 -12.08 20.58
CA GLY A 511 1.50 -12.38 20.29
C GLY A 511 1.99 -13.74 20.78
N VAL A 512 1.16 -14.49 21.49
CA VAL A 512 1.52 -15.83 21.98
C VAL A 512 1.27 -16.85 20.89
N GLY A 513 2.34 -17.32 20.23
CA GLY A 513 2.28 -18.31 19.18
C GLY A 513 3.51 -19.20 19.18
N ASN A 514 3.55 -20.15 18.25
CA ASN A 514 4.70 -21.03 18.04
C ASN A 514 5.17 -20.93 16.59
N SER A 515 6.26 -20.24 16.36
CA SER A 515 6.84 -20.04 15.02
C SER A 515 7.22 -21.34 14.30
N ASN A 516 7.36 -22.45 15.02
CA ASN A 516 7.67 -23.77 14.47
C ASN A 516 6.42 -24.57 14.11
N ASP A 517 5.24 -24.16 14.58
CA ASP A 517 3.96 -24.80 14.26
C ASP A 517 3.30 -24.08 13.06
N PRO A 518 3.19 -24.73 11.88
CA PRO A 518 2.61 -24.09 10.71
C PRO A 518 1.15 -23.71 10.88
N TYR A 519 0.46 -24.22 11.90
CA TYR A 519 -0.96 -24.00 12.16
C TYR A 519 -1.25 -23.07 13.35
N ARG A 520 -0.24 -22.60 14.08
CA ARG A 520 -0.40 -21.79 15.30
C ARG A 520 0.62 -20.66 15.40
N GLN A 521 0.74 -19.85 14.34
CA GLN A 521 1.74 -18.77 14.30
C GLN A 521 1.49 -17.67 15.32
N PHE A 522 0.25 -17.52 15.79
CA PHE A 522 -0.14 -16.58 16.84
C PHE A 522 -1.40 -17.08 17.57
N ASN A 523 -1.80 -16.42 18.67
CA ASN A 523 -2.98 -16.78 19.45
C ASN A 523 -4.25 -16.36 18.71
N THR A 524 -4.92 -17.31 18.07
CA THR A 524 -6.14 -17.09 17.27
C THR A 524 -7.40 -16.86 18.13
N ALA A 525 -7.38 -17.21 19.41
CA ALA A 525 -8.53 -17.04 20.32
C ALA A 525 -8.70 -15.58 20.82
N GLY A 526 -7.68 -14.74 20.62
CA GLY A 526 -7.68 -13.35 21.08
C GLY A 526 -8.37 -12.36 20.14
N PHE A 527 -9.20 -12.80 19.19
CA PHE A 527 -9.79 -11.96 18.17
C PHE A 527 -11.32 -12.09 18.10
N LEU A 528 -11.98 -10.95 18.00
CA LEU A 528 -13.40 -10.82 17.73
C LEU A 528 -13.65 -9.86 16.55
N PRO A 529 -14.81 -9.91 15.89
CA PRO A 529 -15.13 -8.93 14.87
C PRO A 529 -15.23 -7.53 15.46
N PRO A 530 -15.05 -6.49 14.65
CA PRO A 530 -15.32 -5.12 15.07
C PRO A 530 -16.80 -4.96 15.46
N LEU A 531 -17.09 -3.99 16.33
CA LEU A 531 -18.47 -3.71 16.76
C LEU A 531 -19.22 -2.94 15.67
N PRO A 532 -20.51 -3.26 15.42
CA PRO A 532 -21.36 -2.41 14.60
C PRO A 532 -21.36 -0.96 15.09
N GLY A 533 -21.24 -0.01 14.16
CA GLY A 533 -21.14 1.42 14.49
C GLY A 533 -19.75 1.91 14.90
N SER A 534 -18.78 1.02 15.05
CA SER A 534 -17.37 1.40 15.22
C SER A 534 -16.74 1.81 13.89
N VAL A 535 -15.54 2.40 13.96
CA VAL A 535 -14.78 2.76 12.76
C VAL A 535 -14.14 1.55 12.07
N GLY A 536 -14.14 0.37 12.71
CA GLY A 536 -13.47 -0.84 12.20
C GLY A 536 -11.94 -0.77 12.28
N LEU A 537 -11.41 0.01 13.22
CA LEU A 537 -9.98 0.23 13.44
C LEU A 537 -9.59 -0.06 14.91
N GLU A 538 -10.26 -1.02 15.55
CA GLU A 538 -10.12 -1.33 16.96
C GLU A 538 -8.77 -1.92 17.35
N SER A 539 -8.03 -2.46 16.38
CA SER A 539 -6.65 -2.89 16.60
C SER A 539 -5.64 -1.94 15.95
N GLY A 540 -4.42 -1.96 16.46
CA GLY A 540 -3.33 -1.21 15.87
C GLY A 540 -2.97 -1.70 14.46
N ARG A 541 -2.30 -0.86 13.68
CA ARG A 541 -1.77 -1.24 12.37
C ARG A 541 -0.52 -2.10 12.55
N ASN A 542 -0.42 -3.21 11.81
CA ASN A 542 0.78 -4.04 11.67
C ASN A 542 1.41 -4.45 13.02
N PHE A 543 0.59 -4.84 14.00
CA PHE A 543 1.03 -5.14 15.36
C PHE A 543 1.54 -6.58 15.54
N LEU A 544 1.21 -7.51 14.64
CA LEU A 544 1.76 -8.86 14.60
C LEU A 544 2.94 -8.94 13.64
N VAL A 545 3.85 -9.87 13.93
CA VAL A 545 5.06 -10.10 13.12
C VAL A 545 4.99 -11.52 12.56
N GLY A 546 5.14 -11.65 11.26
CA GLY A 546 5.13 -12.92 10.56
C GLY A 546 6.45 -13.70 10.67
N PRO A 547 6.57 -14.82 9.95
CA PRO A 547 7.78 -15.62 9.94
C PRO A 547 9.01 -14.84 9.46
N GLY A 548 10.12 -15.05 10.13
CA GLY A 548 11.42 -14.47 9.77
C GLY A 548 12.20 -15.33 8.77
N ILE A 549 13.45 -14.94 8.56
CA ILE A 549 14.43 -15.70 7.79
C ILE A 549 15.54 -16.14 8.75
N ASN A 550 15.94 -17.40 8.67
CA ASN A 550 17.10 -17.94 9.36
C ASN A 550 17.78 -18.93 8.42
N ASN A 551 18.70 -18.45 7.61
CA ASN A 551 19.27 -19.20 6.51
C ASN A 551 20.81 -19.23 6.55
N ILE A 552 21.38 -20.37 6.22
CA ILE A 552 22.83 -20.56 6.03
C ILE A 552 23.06 -21.13 4.64
N ASP A 553 23.84 -20.40 3.84
CA ASP A 553 24.36 -20.85 2.57
C ASP A 553 25.86 -21.10 2.72
N LEU A 554 26.32 -22.27 2.28
CA LEU A 554 27.74 -22.65 2.34
C LEU A 554 28.25 -23.01 0.95
N SER A 555 29.52 -22.67 0.72
CA SER A 555 30.25 -23.06 -0.48
C SER A 555 31.59 -23.65 -0.09
N VAL A 556 31.89 -24.80 -0.64
CA VAL A 556 33.19 -25.48 -0.51
C VAL A 556 33.86 -25.49 -1.88
N GLN A 557 35.04 -24.92 -1.96
CA GLN A 557 35.81 -24.85 -3.18
C GLN A 557 37.15 -25.58 -3.02
N LYS A 558 37.53 -26.36 -4.02
CA LYS A 558 38.83 -26.99 -4.16
C LYS A 558 39.50 -26.49 -5.44
N SER A 559 40.74 -26.00 -5.32
CA SER A 559 41.55 -25.62 -6.47
C SER A 559 42.66 -26.63 -6.68
N PHE A 560 42.68 -27.32 -7.83
CA PHE A 560 43.76 -28.19 -8.30
C PHE A 560 44.69 -27.35 -9.17
N VAL A 561 45.85 -26.98 -8.64
CA VAL A 561 46.87 -26.23 -9.37
C VAL A 561 47.69 -27.24 -10.22
N ILE A 562 47.58 -27.13 -11.55
CA ILE A 562 48.29 -27.96 -12.51
C ILE A 562 49.69 -27.36 -12.80
N ASN A 563 49.70 -26.05 -13.09
CA ASN A 563 50.91 -25.24 -13.22
C ASN A 563 50.58 -23.77 -12.92
N GLU A 564 51.55 -22.86 -13.12
CA GLU A 564 51.38 -21.43 -12.82
C GLU A 564 50.22 -20.76 -13.58
N LYS A 565 49.90 -21.24 -14.78
CA LYS A 565 48.87 -20.69 -15.66
C LYS A 565 47.56 -21.51 -15.67
N ARG A 566 47.59 -22.77 -15.25
CA ARG A 566 46.45 -23.68 -15.39
C ARG A 566 46.00 -24.25 -14.05
N ARG A 567 44.72 -24.08 -13.77
CA ARG A 567 44.10 -24.67 -12.58
C ARG A 567 42.67 -25.13 -12.87
N LEU A 568 42.24 -26.17 -12.21
CA LEU A 568 40.87 -26.64 -12.17
C LEU A 568 40.27 -26.28 -10.81
N GLU A 569 39.18 -25.58 -10.81
CA GLU A 569 38.40 -25.21 -9.62
C GLU A 569 37.11 -26.02 -9.61
N LEU A 570 36.89 -26.79 -8.55
CA LEU A 570 35.64 -27.48 -8.29
C LEU A 570 34.98 -26.77 -7.10
N ARG A 571 33.70 -26.43 -7.24
CA ARG A 571 32.93 -25.76 -6.18
C ARG A 571 31.59 -26.44 -6.00
N LEU A 572 31.23 -26.68 -4.74
CA LEU A 572 29.92 -27.16 -4.31
C LEU A 572 29.27 -26.03 -3.50
N ASP A 573 28.16 -25.53 -4.00
CA ASP A 573 27.33 -24.54 -3.32
C ASP A 573 26.10 -25.26 -2.74
N ALA A 574 25.79 -25.00 -1.47
CA ALA A 574 24.64 -25.53 -0.77
C ALA A 574 23.83 -24.36 -0.21
N PHE A 575 22.74 -24.02 -0.88
CA PHE A 575 21.78 -23.03 -0.41
C PHE A 575 20.84 -23.69 0.60
N ASN A 576 20.51 -23.01 1.69
CA ASN A 576 19.79 -23.57 2.83
C ASN A 576 20.42 -24.91 3.27
N VAL A 577 21.70 -24.88 3.61
CA VAL A 577 22.51 -26.09 3.86
C VAL A 577 21.92 -26.99 4.95
N LEU A 578 21.25 -26.41 5.94
CA LEU A 578 20.59 -27.17 7.02
C LEU A 578 19.25 -27.78 6.61
N ASN A 579 18.76 -27.47 5.39
CA ASN A 579 17.43 -27.86 4.91
C ASN A 579 16.32 -27.52 5.92
N HIS A 580 16.46 -26.35 6.56
CA HIS A 580 15.52 -25.87 7.53
C HIS A 580 14.30 -25.29 6.82
N THR A 581 13.10 -25.76 7.17
CA THR A 581 11.85 -25.21 6.63
C THR A 581 11.66 -23.77 7.10
N GLN A 582 11.54 -22.84 6.16
CA GLN A 582 11.34 -21.44 6.43
C GLN A 582 9.98 -21.00 5.90
N PHE A 583 9.11 -20.56 6.78
CA PHE A 583 7.78 -20.06 6.44
C PHE A 583 7.89 -18.65 5.84
N SER A 584 6.95 -18.28 4.94
CA SER A 584 7.02 -17.00 4.22
C SER A 584 5.83 -16.09 4.40
N GLY A 585 4.74 -16.54 4.96
CA GLY A 585 3.56 -15.71 5.21
C GLY A 585 2.58 -16.39 6.13
N VAL A 586 1.59 -15.62 6.59
CA VAL A 586 0.54 -16.11 7.51
C VAL A 586 -0.82 -15.65 7.01
N ASN A 587 -1.81 -16.53 7.06
CA ASN A 587 -3.19 -16.16 6.79
C ASN A 587 -3.73 -15.32 7.96
N SER A 588 -3.95 -14.04 7.71
CA SER A 588 -4.32 -13.04 8.69
C SER A 588 -5.80 -12.61 8.62
N ASN A 589 -6.62 -13.28 7.82
CA ASN A 589 -8.05 -12.96 7.72
C ASN A 589 -8.89 -13.97 8.49
N LEU A 590 -9.59 -13.50 9.53
CA LEU A 590 -10.52 -14.28 10.34
C LEU A 590 -11.94 -14.13 9.82
N ASN A 591 -12.60 -15.25 9.52
CA ASN A 591 -13.95 -15.27 9.00
C ASN A 591 -14.97 -15.66 10.09
N PHE A 592 -16.06 -14.93 10.16
CA PHE A 592 -17.20 -15.21 11.03
C PHE A 592 -18.43 -15.58 10.22
N ALA A 593 -19.27 -16.48 10.77
CA ALA A 593 -20.45 -16.99 10.09
C ALA A 593 -21.50 -15.91 9.81
N SER A 594 -21.75 -15.03 10.78
CA SER A 594 -22.67 -13.88 10.65
C SER A 594 -22.45 -12.89 11.81
N LEU A 595 -23.15 -11.76 11.77
CA LEU A 595 -23.17 -10.82 12.91
C LEU A 595 -23.86 -11.38 14.16
N THR A 596 -24.77 -12.30 13.99
CA THR A 596 -25.49 -12.95 15.09
C THR A 596 -24.81 -14.22 15.59
N ASN A 597 -23.94 -14.81 14.74
CA ASN A 597 -23.14 -15.97 15.09
C ASN A 597 -21.66 -15.61 14.94
N LEU A 598 -21.05 -15.19 16.05
CA LEU A 598 -19.64 -14.79 16.13
C LEU A 598 -18.69 -15.98 16.23
N THR A 599 -19.12 -17.19 15.81
CA THR A 599 -18.24 -18.35 15.73
C THR A 599 -17.32 -18.20 14.53
N PRO A 600 -15.99 -18.26 14.73
CA PRO A 600 -15.05 -18.30 13.64
C PRO A 600 -15.26 -19.51 12.73
N THR A 601 -15.21 -19.32 11.42
CA THR A 601 -15.49 -20.41 10.44
C THR A 601 -14.22 -20.99 9.82
N ASN A 602 -13.08 -20.34 9.97
CA ASN A 602 -11.81 -20.73 9.35
C ASN A 602 -10.67 -20.94 10.35
N LEU A 603 -10.98 -21.33 11.58
CA LEU A 603 -9.93 -21.76 12.53
C LEU A 603 -9.42 -23.16 12.17
N PRO A 604 -8.10 -23.41 12.26
CA PRO A 604 -7.51 -24.73 12.00
C PRO A 604 -7.79 -25.75 13.11
N PHE A 605 -8.24 -25.31 14.28
CA PHE A 605 -8.57 -26.16 15.42
C PHE A 605 -9.95 -25.81 15.98
N ASP A 606 -10.67 -26.82 16.45
CA ASP A 606 -11.93 -26.64 17.19
C ASP A 606 -11.66 -26.23 18.66
N ALA A 607 -12.74 -26.01 19.42
CA ALA A 607 -12.65 -25.63 20.83
C ALA A 607 -11.98 -26.70 21.74
N ASN A 608 -11.97 -27.96 21.29
CA ASN A 608 -11.34 -29.08 22.00
C ASN A 608 -9.87 -29.27 21.58
N GLY A 609 -9.36 -28.46 20.63
CA GLY A 609 -8.00 -28.56 20.11
C GLY A 609 -7.81 -29.60 19.00
N ASN A 610 -8.89 -30.18 18.44
CA ASN A 610 -8.81 -31.11 17.32
C ASN A 610 -8.56 -30.36 16.03
N PHE A 611 -7.70 -30.90 15.18
CA PHE A 611 -7.36 -30.29 13.89
C PHE A 611 -8.47 -30.46 12.86
N ILE A 612 -8.89 -29.35 12.25
CA ILE A 612 -9.93 -29.30 11.22
C ILE A 612 -9.25 -29.25 9.84
N PHE A 613 -9.15 -30.36 9.15
CA PHE A 613 -8.46 -30.45 7.85
C PHE A 613 -9.01 -29.51 6.78
N ALA A 614 -10.32 -29.26 6.77
CA ALA A 614 -10.95 -28.29 5.86
C ALA A 614 -10.38 -26.86 6.04
N ASN A 615 -9.95 -26.52 7.24
CA ASN A 615 -9.41 -25.22 7.63
C ASN A 615 -7.86 -25.21 7.74
N ARG A 616 -7.18 -26.18 7.13
CA ARG A 616 -5.69 -26.28 7.19
C ARG A 616 -4.97 -25.04 6.68
N ASN A 617 -5.61 -24.21 5.87
CA ASN A 617 -5.11 -22.92 5.39
C ASN A 617 -5.89 -21.75 6.02
N GLY A 618 -6.43 -21.93 7.21
CA GLY A 618 -7.26 -20.96 7.90
C GLY A 618 -6.46 -19.88 8.63
N PHE A 619 -7.17 -19.15 9.49
CA PHE A 619 -6.60 -18.03 10.25
C PHE A 619 -5.47 -18.47 11.19
N GLY A 620 -4.34 -17.79 11.13
CA GLY A 620 -3.15 -18.11 11.93
C GLY A 620 -2.26 -19.20 11.37
N THR A 621 -2.58 -19.76 10.21
CA THR A 621 -1.75 -20.76 9.56
C THR A 621 -0.76 -20.13 8.59
N VAL A 622 0.33 -20.83 8.34
CA VAL A 622 1.31 -20.46 7.30
C VAL A 622 0.67 -20.62 5.92
N ASN A 623 0.88 -19.66 5.02
CA ASN A 623 0.37 -19.69 3.65
C ASN A 623 1.46 -19.83 2.57
N GLY A 624 2.72 -20.06 2.98
CA GLY A 624 3.82 -20.30 2.05
C GLY A 624 5.10 -20.71 2.76
N VAL A 625 6.00 -21.32 2.00
CA VAL A 625 7.35 -21.71 2.44
C VAL A 625 8.37 -21.17 1.45
N ARG A 626 9.60 -20.97 1.92
CA ARG A 626 10.75 -20.62 1.07
C ARG A 626 11.36 -21.88 0.49
N ASP A 627 12.28 -21.69 -0.45
CA ASP A 627 12.94 -22.80 -1.16
C ASP A 627 13.64 -23.78 -0.22
N PRO A 628 13.54 -25.07 -0.50
CA PRO A 628 14.29 -26.11 0.20
C PRO A 628 15.79 -26.00 -0.10
N ARG A 629 16.58 -26.90 0.43
CA ARG A 629 18.00 -26.97 0.11
C ARG A 629 18.22 -27.22 -1.37
N ILE A 630 19.03 -26.37 -1.99
CA ILE A 630 19.48 -26.51 -3.38
C ILE A 630 20.99 -26.74 -3.38
N LEU A 631 21.44 -27.76 -4.09
CA LEU A 631 22.85 -28.06 -4.29
C LEU A 631 23.24 -27.74 -5.73
N GLN A 632 24.34 -27.02 -5.90
CA GLN A 632 24.89 -26.68 -7.21
C GLN A 632 26.37 -27.04 -7.26
N MET A 633 26.77 -27.74 -8.30
CA MET A 633 28.18 -28.03 -8.58
C MET A 633 28.69 -27.18 -9.74
N VAL A 634 29.90 -26.67 -9.59
CA VAL A 634 30.57 -25.86 -10.60
C VAL A 634 31.98 -26.43 -10.83
N ALA A 635 32.34 -26.63 -12.08
CA ALA A 635 33.71 -26.94 -12.49
C ALA A 635 34.21 -25.81 -13.42
N ARG A 636 35.33 -25.19 -13.07
CA ARG A 636 35.95 -24.10 -13.83
C ARG A 636 37.39 -24.41 -14.14
N PHE A 637 37.73 -24.47 -15.42
CA PHE A 637 39.12 -24.58 -15.87
C PHE A 637 39.65 -23.19 -16.24
N ILE A 638 40.79 -22.81 -15.67
CA ILE A 638 41.47 -21.55 -15.92
C ILE A 638 42.80 -21.85 -16.59
N PHE A 639 43.05 -21.22 -17.72
CA PHE A 639 44.23 -21.43 -18.57
C PHE A 639 44.83 -20.08 -19.04
#